data_cb9a18a3cdce484cbd7ca902a499d5a9
#
_entry.id   cb9a18a3cdce484cbd7ca902a499d5a9
#
_cell.length_a   1.000
_cell.length_b   1.000
_cell.length_c   1.000
_cell.angle_alpha   90.00
_cell.angle_beta   90.00
_cell.angle_gamma   90.00
#
_symmetry.space_group_name_H-M   'P 1'
#
loop_
_entity.id
_entity.type
_entity.pdbx_description
1 polymer ?
#
loop_
_entity_poly.entity_id
_entity_poly.type
_entity_poly.pdbx_seq_one_letter_code
_entity_poly.pdbx_strand_id
1 'polypeptide(L)'
;MADDSSSAIQPGMNDINALTEYLSIGRVLRFLKEEQGISISTESGELKLIFIRKDIVRFVINFFGETNLASSQAVIGKQEKVDFKVEESENFIVCQTSQLKIYINKVPLNIKVYDYQDREIVSDGTHGMAYSHRKEVVCFKKMDEEDFFYGFGEKSGFLNKRGEKLTMWNTDVYSPHNPETDALYQSIPFFLTMRRGNTHGIYFDNTFKTVFDLKSSQTEYSFKAEGGQLDYYLFAGPSPKEVLEQYTFLTGRMPLPPKWAIGYHQSRYSYENEKEVLALAEAFKSKGIPLDAIYLDIHYMDGYRVFTVDRQRFPHFEEMVSELKEAGIRIVPIVDPGVKEDPEYPVYSEGVKKDYFCRYLEGNIYFGEVWPGKSAFPDFASSPVREWWGEQHRFYTNTGIEGIWNDMNEPAVFNETKTMDLKVLHNQDGSPKTHREFHNLYGLMMGEATYSGMKKGLKGKRPFLLTRAGFAGVQRYSAVWTGDNRSFWEHLQMSIPMILNLGLSGVTFSGPDVGGFAHDASGELLARWTQVGAFTPYFRNHSVIGSVRQEPWSFGEKYEKIIKKYIELRYLWRPQLYTLFAEASLKGTPVMRPLFFEYPHDTNTYQISDQFMLGENVIVAPVMQPGAKHRAVYLPEGSWIDYWTDKVWEGGTYHLIQAELDILPIFIKQGSVIVLGEPKLTSEKKEKRIQLHIYFKENEKAVYQFYDDDGSSFDYESGKYILADFEITMSGENQIHINVNKKGSYKPDWREIEIAIHGISEKWNILINRKPFLAERKSNQKVIFTL
;
A
#
# COMPACT_ATOMS: atom_id res chain seq x y z
N MET A 1 -40.45 -0.01 -7.52
CA MET A 1 -40.14 1.32 -8.05
C MET A 1 -39.94 2.19 -6.86
N ALA A 2 -38.68 2.45 -6.48
CA ALA A 2 -38.40 3.46 -5.47
C ALA A 2 -38.69 4.81 -6.11
N ASP A 3 -39.41 5.61 -5.39
CA ASP A 3 -39.87 6.91 -5.85
C ASP A 3 -38.66 7.86 -5.95
N ASP A 4 -38.30 8.27 -7.15
CA ASP A 4 -37.21 9.21 -7.44
C ASP A 4 -37.50 10.64 -7.00
N SER A 5 -38.60 10.88 -6.28
CA SER A 5 -38.96 12.22 -5.77
C SER A 5 -38.03 12.72 -4.64
N SER A 6 -37.24 11.82 -4.00
CA SER A 6 -36.28 12.24 -2.97
C SER A 6 -35.00 12.86 -3.56
N SER A 7 -34.65 12.56 -4.80
CA SER A 7 -33.48 13.12 -5.47
C SER A 7 -33.65 14.60 -5.86
N ALA A 8 -34.90 15.06 -6.02
CA ALA A 8 -35.20 16.45 -6.36
C ALA A 8 -35.09 17.43 -5.18
N ILE A 9 -35.07 16.92 -3.95
CA ILE A 9 -34.97 17.76 -2.73
C ILE A 9 -33.49 17.89 -2.26
N GLN A 10 -32.62 17.02 -2.73
CA GLN A 10 -31.20 17.01 -2.35
C GLN A 10 -30.34 18.15 -2.94
N PRO A 11 -30.56 18.70 -4.12
CA PRO A 11 -29.82 19.86 -4.61
C PRO A 11 -29.90 21.09 -3.68
N GLY A 12 -31.04 21.33 -3.04
CA GLY A 12 -31.20 22.42 -2.10
C GLY A 12 -30.49 22.23 -0.75
N MET A 13 -30.26 21.00 -0.31
CA MET A 13 -29.48 20.72 0.90
C MET A 13 -27.97 20.84 0.67
N ASN A 14 -27.49 20.57 -0.54
CA ASN A 14 -26.09 20.78 -0.92
C ASN A 14 -25.75 22.28 -1.01
N ASP A 15 -26.70 23.13 -1.41
CA ASP A 15 -26.54 24.59 -1.43
C ASP A 15 -26.45 25.20 -0.02
N ILE A 16 -27.07 24.58 0.99
CA ILE A 16 -26.93 25.02 2.39
C ILE A 16 -25.51 24.77 2.93
N ASN A 17 -24.82 23.75 2.45
CA ASN A 17 -23.41 23.52 2.76
C ASN A 17 -22.47 24.50 2.02
N ALA A 18 -22.87 25.02 0.88
CA ALA A 18 -22.17 26.09 0.15
C ALA A 18 -22.18 27.44 0.88
N LEU A 19 -23.08 27.62 1.84
CA LEU A 19 -23.20 28.83 2.68
C LEU A 19 -22.45 28.73 4.01
N THR A 20 -21.60 27.71 4.22
CA THR A 20 -20.75 27.67 5.42
C THR A 20 -19.73 28.80 5.34
N GLU A 21 -19.88 29.81 6.14
CA GLU A 21 -18.92 30.91 6.26
C GLU A 21 -17.68 30.41 6.99
N TYR A 22 -16.53 30.45 6.31
CA TYR A 22 -15.24 30.15 6.89
C TYR A 22 -14.58 31.43 7.38
N LEU A 23 -14.19 31.42 8.65
CA LEU A 23 -13.49 32.51 9.30
C LEU A 23 -11.99 32.24 9.21
N SER A 24 -11.23 33.16 8.60
CA SER A 24 -9.78 33.03 8.49
C SER A 24 -9.10 33.19 9.84
N ILE A 25 -7.85 32.73 9.91
CA ILE A 25 -6.99 32.84 11.09
C ILE A 25 -6.73 34.31 11.52
N GLY A 26 -6.93 35.29 10.62
CA GLY A 26 -6.76 36.72 10.86
C GLY A 26 -5.33 37.19 10.67
N ARG A 27 -4.93 38.23 11.42
CA ARG A 27 -3.57 38.81 11.39
C ARG A 27 -2.70 38.22 12.48
N VAL A 28 -1.36 38.30 12.29
CA VAL A 28 -0.37 38.02 13.32
C VAL A 28 -0.41 39.12 14.38
N LEU A 29 -0.55 38.75 15.65
CA LEU A 29 -0.49 39.65 16.79
C LEU A 29 0.90 39.69 17.41
N ARG A 30 1.54 38.51 17.54
CA ARG A 30 2.91 38.32 18.02
C ARG A 30 3.44 36.95 17.58
N PHE A 31 4.76 36.79 17.60
CA PHE A 31 5.37 35.48 17.49
C PHE A 31 6.50 35.29 18.49
N LEU A 32 6.83 34.05 18.79
CA LEU A 32 7.93 33.64 19.65
C LEU A 32 8.75 32.59 18.91
N LYS A 33 10.09 32.74 18.90
CA LYS A 33 11.00 31.72 18.44
C LYS A 33 11.10 30.66 19.54
N GLU A 34 10.90 29.40 19.16
CA GLU A 34 11.07 28.22 20.00
C GLU A 34 12.32 27.44 19.60
N GLU A 35 12.63 26.34 20.31
CA GLU A 35 13.84 25.53 20.05
C GLU A 35 13.80 24.89 18.65
N GLN A 36 12.63 24.45 18.18
CA GLN A 36 12.45 23.71 16.92
C GLN A 36 11.43 24.36 15.99
N GLY A 37 11.19 25.67 16.11
CA GLY A 37 10.20 26.35 15.30
C GLY A 37 9.79 27.72 15.83
N ILE A 38 8.54 28.08 15.57
CA ILE A 38 7.93 29.33 16.08
C ILE A 38 6.48 29.12 16.50
N SER A 39 6.05 29.85 17.50
CA SER A 39 4.62 30.01 17.87
C SER A 39 4.13 31.41 17.47
N ILE A 40 2.98 31.46 16.81
CA ILE A 40 2.37 32.70 16.30
C ILE A 40 0.99 32.85 16.91
N SER A 41 0.77 33.90 17.70
CA SER A 41 -0.56 34.30 18.17
C SER A 41 -1.26 35.11 17.10
N THR A 42 -2.51 34.78 16.80
CA THR A 42 -3.35 35.46 15.80
C THR A 42 -4.65 35.91 16.39
N GLU A 43 -5.50 36.58 15.61
CA GLU A 43 -6.83 37.01 16.07
C GLU A 43 -7.74 35.85 16.43
N SER A 44 -7.59 34.68 15.77
CA SER A 44 -8.51 33.54 15.90
C SER A 44 -7.87 32.30 16.52
N GLY A 45 -6.60 32.33 16.95
CA GLY A 45 -5.96 31.17 17.54
C GLY A 45 -4.44 31.24 17.58
N GLU A 46 -3.82 30.11 17.90
CA GLU A 46 -2.36 29.98 17.95
C GLU A 46 -1.90 29.01 16.88
N LEU A 47 -1.03 29.46 15.98
CA LEU A 47 -0.36 28.63 14.98
C LEU A 47 1.03 28.27 15.48
N LYS A 48 1.37 26.97 15.48
CA LYS A 48 2.73 26.46 15.66
C LYS A 48 3.29 25.97 14.34
N LEU A 49 4.50 26.43 14.02
CA LEU A 49 5.32 25.93 12.92
C LEU A 49 6.48 25.17 13.56
N ILE A 50 6.60 23.87 13.31
CA ILE A 50 7.54 22.98 13.95
C ILE A 50 8.36 22.27 12.88
N PHE A 51 9.68 22.42 12.91
CA PHE A 51 10.55 21.65 12.04
C PHE A 51 10.78 20.26 12.62
N ILE A 52 10.33 19.22 11.91
CA ILE A 52 10.53 17.82 12.27
C ILE A 52 11.90 17.35 11.77
N ARG A 53 12.25 17.76 10.56
CA ARG A 53 13.54 17.54 9.88
C ARG A 53 13.82 18.78 8.99
N LYS A 54 15.00 18.98 8.49
CA LYS A 54 15.35 20.13 7.63
C LYS A 54 14.44 20.33 6.41
N ASP A 55 13.77 19.24 5.98
CA ASP A 55 12.90 19.12 4.80
C ASP A 55 11.46 18.71 5.13
N ILE A 56 11.11 18.63 6.42
CA ILE A 56 9.77 18.32 6.92
C ILE A 56 9.35 19.38 7.95
N VAL A 57 8.23 20.05 7.68
CA VAL A 57 7.66 21.04 8.59
C VAL A 57 6.21 20.70 8.92
N ARG A 58 5.84 20.81 10.20
CA ARG A 58 4.48 20.66 10.72
C ARG A 58 3.86 22.02 10.98
N PHE A 59 2.63 22.21 10.55
CA PHE A 59 1.78 23.35 10.83
C PHE A 59 0.59 22.88 11.67
N VAL A 60 0.47 23.40 12.88
CA VAL A 60 -0.65 23.06 13.78
C VAL A 60 -1.32 24.34 14.21
N ILE A 61 -2.63 24.44 13.99
CA ILE A 61 -3.43 25.54 14.50
C ILE A 61 -4.55 25.04 15.38
N ASN A 62 -4.71 25.76 16.48
CA ASN A 62 -5.78 25.55 17.42
C ASN A 62 -6.71 26.77 17.41
N PHE A 63 -7.91 26.58 16.90
CA PHE A 63 -8.95 27.61 16.84
C PHE A 63 -9.88 27.63 18.06
N PHE A 64 -9.89 26.54 18.86
CA PHE A 64 -10.93 26.32 19.87
C PHE A 64 -10.40 26.31 21.31
N GLY A 65 -9.20 26.81 21.53
CA GLY A 65 -8.61 26.96 22.88
C GLY A 65 -8.04 25.70 23.50
N GLU A 66 -7.89 24.61 22.75
CA GLU A 66 -7.17 23.43 23.21
C GLU A 66 -5.67 23.75 23.28
N THR A 67 -5.06 23.56 24.45
CA THR A 67 -3.66 23.96 24.70
C THR A 67 -2.65 22.87 24.29
N ASN A 68 -3.09 21.63 24.16
CA ASN A 68 -2.21 20.50 23.86
C ASN A 68 -2.27 20.12 22.38
N LEU A 69 -1.12 19.76 21.83
CA LEU A 69 -1.06 19.09 20.52
C LEU A 69 -1.73 17.73 20.62
N ALA A 70 -2.59 17.42 19.66
CA ALA A 70 -3.18 16.08 19.58
C ALA A 70 -2.09 15.02 19.39
N SER A 71 -2.24 13.88 20.07
CA SER A 71 -1.37 12.73 19.83
C SER A 71 -1.76 12.04 18.53
N SER A 72 -0.80 11.80 17.66
CA SER A 72 -1.03 11.08 16.41
C SER A 72 -0.78 9.58 16.57
N GLN A 73 -1.67 8.75 16.03
CA GLN A 73 -1.46 7.31 15.92
C GLN A 73 -0.68 6.94 14.63
N ALA A 74 -0.64 7.85 13.67
CA ALA A 74 0.05 7.66 12.41
C ALA A 74 1.54 8.04 12.49
N VAL A 75 1.88 9.07 13.27
CA VAL A 75 3.22 9.65 13.33
C VAL A 75 4.07 8.95 14.39
N ILE A 76 5.15 8.31 13.95
CA ILE A 76 6.15 7.64 14.81
C ILE A 76 7.57 8.19 14.60
N GLY A 77 7.78 8.98 13.54
CA GLY A 77 9.06 9.59 13.23
C GLY A 77 9.51 10.55 14.33
N LYS A 78 10.74 10.37 14.79
CA LYS A 78 11.29 11.24 15.84
C LYS A 78 11.72 12.56 15.24
N GLN A 79 11.43 13.64 15.95
CA GLN A 79 11.92 14.97 15.60
C GLN A 79 13.45 15.00 15.68
N GLU A 80 14.08 15.50 14.62
CA GLU A 80 15.51 15.76 14.57
C GLU A 80 15.82 17.17 15.06
N LYS A 81 17.06 17.41 15.50
CA LYS A 81 17.51 18.76 15.76
C LYS A 81 17.77 19.49 14.43
N VAL A 82 17.07 20.59 14.21
CA VAL A 82 17.13 21.37 12.97
C VAL A 82 17.70 22.75 13.24
N ASP A 83 18.76 23.10 12.53
CA ASP A 83 19.26 24.47 12.52
C ASP A 83 18.40 25.32 11.59
N PHE A 84 17.82 26.40 12.10
CA PHE A 84 16.99 27.33 11.33
C PHE A 84 17.21 28.77 11.76
N LYS A 85 16.97 29.68 10.83
CA LYS A 85 17.00 31.13 11.05
C LYS A 85 15.59 31.68 11.03
N VAL A 86 15.36 32.74 11.80
CA VAL A 86 14.13 33.53 11.76
C VAL A 86 14.52 34.98 11.55
N GLU A 87 13.93 35.60 10.54
CA GLU A 87 14.08 37.00 10.20
C GLU A 87 12.70 37.66 10.23
N GLU A 88 12.61 38.85 10.77
CA GLU A 88 11.37 39.62 10.87
C GLU A 88 11.52 40.95 10.13
N SER A 89 10.50 41.30 9.37
CA SER A 89 10.30 42.63 8.78
C SER A 89 8.93 43.18 9.21
N GLU A 90 8.60 44.37 8.77
CA GLU A 90 7.30 45.00 9.01
C GLU A 90 6.13 44.07 8.57
N ASN A 91 6.24 43.49 7.38
CA ASN A 91 5.15 42.75 6.74
C ASN A 91 5.30 41.21 6.82
N PHE A 92 6.51 40.69 7.10
CA PHE A 92 6.82 39.29 6.98
C PHE A 92 7.62 38.75 8.15
N ILE A 93 7.40 37.47 8.46
CA ILE A 93 8.31 36.60 9.23
C ILE A 93 8.83 35.58 8.24
N VAL A 94 10.15 35.36 8.20
CA VAL A 94 10.79 34.35 7.34
C VAL A 94 11.49 33.32 8.21
N CYS A 95 11.14 32.07 8.06
CA CYS A 95 11.82 30.94 8.70
C CYS A 95 12.56 30.14 7.63
N GLN A 96 13.84 29.84 7.86
CA GLN A 96 14.68 29.16 6.86
C GLN A 96 15.52 28.05 7.47
N THR A 97 15.41 26.85 6.92
CA THR A 97 16.33 25.71 7.09
C THR A 97 17.30 25.64 5.90
N SER A 98 18.11 24.59 5.82
CA SER A 98 18.94 24.34 4.64
C SER A 98 18.15 23.85 3.40
N GLN A 99 16.88 23.47 3.56
CA GLN A 99 16.05 22.89 2.49
C GLN A 99 14.76 23.67 2.23
N LEU A 100 14.26 24.40 3.21
CA LEU A 100 12.97 25.10 3.17
C LEU A 100 13.13 26.57 3.56
N LYS A 101 12.39 27.43 2.86
CA LYS A 101 12.23 28.85 3.19
C LYS A 101 10.75 29.21 3.25
N ILE A 102 10.28 29.60 4.42
CA ILE A 102 8.86 29.81 4.73
C ILE A 102 8.63 31.30 4.98
N TYR A 103 7.86 31.92 4.12
CA TYR A 103 7.40 33.29 4.27
C TYR A 103 6.01 33.30 4.91
N ILE A 104 5.87 34.05 5.99
CA ILE A 104 4.61 34.25 6.70
C ILE A 104 4.25 35.73 6.58
N ASN A 105 3.27 36.04 5.73
CA ASN A 105 2.70 37.39 5.67
C ASN A 105 1.93 37.65 6.96
N LYS A 106 2.06 38.87 7.52
CA LYS A 106 1.44 39.20 8.83
C LYS A 106 -0.01 39.66 8.71
N VAL A 107 -0.41 40.26 7.60
CA VAL A 107 -1.74 40.89 7.41
C VAL A 107 -2.27 40.70 5.98
N PRO A 108 -3.27 39.83 5.77
CA PRO A 108 -3.67 38.72 6.65
C PRO A 108 -2.56 37.67 6.76
N LEU A 109 -2.61 36.82 7.76
CA LEU A 109 -1.68 35.71 7.85
C LEU A 109 -1.86 34.80 6.62
N ASN A 110 -0.78 34.62 5.88
CA ASN A 110 -0.73 33.77 4.69
C ASN A 110 0.66 33.19 4.55
N ILE A 111 0.79 31.92 4.21
CA ILE A 111 2.05 31.20 4.17
C ILE A 111 2.42 30.87 2.73
N LYS A 112 3.69 31.12 2.40
CA LYS A 112 4.34 30.64 1.17
C LYS A 112 5.58 29.85 1.52
N VAL A 113 5.77 28.72 0.91
CA VAL A 113 6.92 27.84 1.11
C VAL A 113 7.70 27.69 -0.17
N TYR A 114 9.01 27.87 -0.07
CA TYR A 114 9.98 27.71 -1.15
C TYR A 114 10.99 26.61 -0.78
N ASP A 115 11.54 25.97 -1.78
CA ASP A 115 12.66 25.05 -1.62
C ASP A 115 14.01 25.81 -1.54
N TYR A 116 15.11 25.05 -1.42
CA TYR A 116 16.47 25.59 -1.35
C TYR A 116 16.96 26.28 -2.66
N GLN A 117 16.21 26.13 -3.76
CA GLN A 117 16.46 26.79 -5.04
C GLN A 117 15.55 28.02 -5.27
N ASP A 118 14.88 28.50 -4.22
CA ASP A 118 13.89 29.58 -4.25
C ASP A 118 12.71 29.31 -5.23
N ARG A 119 12.36 28.03 -5.49
CA ARG A 119 11.15 27.66 -6.23
C ARG A 119 9.97 27.55 -5.27
N GLU A 120 8.85 28.19 -5.61
CA GLU A 120 7.63 28.08 -4.81
C GLU A 120 7.10 26.63 -4.84
N ILE A 121 7.03 25.99 -3.67
CA ILE A 121 6.50 24.64 -3.49
C ILE A 121 4.98 24.71 -3.31
N VAL A 122 4.53 25.52 -2.36
CA VAL A 122 3.11 25.66 -2.00
C VAL A 122 2.84 27.05 -1.42
N SER A 123 1.68 27.60 -1.69
CA SER A 123 1.21 28.85 -1.08
C SER A 123 -0.25 28.73 -0.66
N ASP A 124 -0.61 29.48 0.39
CA ASP A 124 -1.98 29.57 0.85
C ASP A 124 -2.87 30.24 -0.21
N GLY A 125 -4.09 29.74 -0.33
CA GLY A 125 -5.16 30.32 -1.10
C GLY A 125 -5.78 31.55 -0.43
N THR A 126 -6.91 32.01 -0.94
CA THR A 126 -7.55 33.26 -0.53
C THR A 126 -7.90 33.31 0.96
N HIS A 127 -8.39 32.21 1.52
CA HIS A 127 -8.74 32.12 2.94
C HIS A 127 -7.62 31.51 3.80
N GLY A 128 -6.60 30.92 3.20
CA GLY A 128 -5.53 30.22 3.91
C GLY A 128 -6.05 29.18 4.89
N MET A 129 -5.65 29.30 6.17
CA MET A 129 -6.15 28.44 7.25
C MET A 129 -7.39 29.10 7.87
N ALA A 130 -8.47 28.31 8.01
CA ALA A 130 -9.77 28.82 8.44
C ALA A 130 -10.56 27.77 9.24
N TYR A 131 -11.64 28.20 9.85
CA TYR A 131 -12.57 27.35 10.61
C TYR A 131 -14.01 27.81 10.42
N SER A 132 -14.97 26.97 10.76
CA SER A 132 -16.39 27.31 10.75
C SER A 132 -16.99 27.31 12.15
N HIS A 133 -18.15 27.96 12.31
CA HIS A 133 -18.94 27.91 13.58
C HIS A 133 -19.39 26.46 13.93
N ARG A 134 -19.37 25.53 12.97
CA ARG A 134 -19.63 24.10 13.19
C ARG A 134 -18.42 23.33 13.68
N LYS A 135 -17.31 24.00 13.99
CA LYS A 135 -16.02 23.44 14.38
C LYS A 135 -15.30 22.65 13.26
N GLU A 136 -15.69 22.82 11.99
CA GLU A 136 -14.87 22.33 10.88
C GLU A 136 -13.58 23.13 10.81
N VAL A 137 -12.50 22.47 10.45
CA VAL A 137 -11.21 23.11 10.16
C VAL A 137 -10.87 22.88 8.67
N VAL A 138 -10.31 23.91 8.02
CA VAL A 138 -10.02 23.88 6.58
C VAL A 138 -8.74 24.63 6.25
N CYS A 139 -8.00 24.14 5.29
CA CYS A 139 -6.87 24.83 4.67
C CYS A 139 -7.07 24.95 3.17
N PHE A 140 -6.97 26.17 2.64
CA PHE A 140 -7.01 26.48 1.23
C PHE A 140 -5.60 26.74 0.71
N LYS A 141 -5.23 26.08 -0.38
CA LYS A 141 -3.94 26.22 -1.07
C LYS A 141 -4.16 26.62 -2.52
N LYS A 142 -3.24 27.40 -3.07
CA LYS A 142 -3.24 27.69 -4.51
C LYS A 142 -3.00 26.43 -5.33
N MET A 143 -3.62 26.35 -6.48
CA MET A 143 -3.48 25.31 -7.47
C MET A 143 -3.08 25.93 -8.80
N ASP A 144 -1.96 25.48 -9.35
CA ASP A 144 -1.47 25.86 -10.66
C ASP A 144 -2.10 24.99 -11.77
N GLU A 145 -2.17 25.46 -13.00
CA GLU A 145 -2.69 24.69 -14.13
C GLU A 145 -1.88 23.41 -14.40
N GLU A 146 -0.60 23.42 -14.05
CA GLU A 146 0.34 22.32 -14.24
C GLU A 146 0.50 21.43 -13.00
N ASP A 147 -0.35 21.58 -11.97
CA ASP A 147 -0.35 20.71 -10.81
C ASP A 147 -1.07 19.40 -11.10
N PHE A 148 -0.40 18.29 -10.77
CA PHE A 148 -0.93 16.93 -10.78
C PHE A 148 -0.93 16.39 -9.37
N PHE A 149 -2.01 15.68 -9.00
CA PHE A 149 -2.22 15.21 -7.63
C PHE A 149 -2.32 13.69 -7.58
N TYR A 150 -1.55 13.05 -6.71
CA TYR A 150 -1.47 11.59 -6.58
C TYR A 150 -1.46 11.17 -5.12
N GLY A 151 -1.77 9.88 -4.86
CA GLY A 151 -1.82 9.33 -3.51
C GLY A 151 -3.25 9.26 -2.99
N PHE A 152 -3.54 9.86 -1.84
CA PHE A 152 -4.84 9.81 -1.14
C PHE A 152 -5.27 8.41 -0.70
N GLY A 153 -4.33 7.45 -0.64
CA GLY A 153 -4.60 6.08 -0.26
C GLY A 153 -5.40 5.32 -1.31
N GLU A 154 -6.41 4.60 -0.85
CA GLU A 154 -7.31 3.83 -1.69
C GLU A 154 -8.41 4.73 -2.27
N LYS A 155 -8.30 5.03 -3.55
CA LYS A 155 -9.30 5.81 -4.31
C LYS A 155 -9.53 5.19 -5.68
N SER A 156 -10.80 5.12 -6.09
CA SER A 156 -11.21 4.70 -7.42
C SER A 156 -10.78 5.72 -8.50
N GLY A 157 -11.08 5.44 -9.77
CA GLY A 157 -10.82 6.34 -10.89
C GLY A 157 -9.38 6.31 -11.41
N PHE A 158 -8.93 7.40 -12.01
CA PHE A 158 -7.62 7.50 -12.64
C PHE A 158 -6.48 7.77 -11.63
N LEU A 159 -5.24 7.69 -12.11
CA LEU A 159 -4.05 7.91 -11.30
C LEU A 159 -3.98 9.35 -10.76
N ASN A 160 -4.12 10.35 -11.63
CA ASN A 160 -4.17 11.76 -11.26
C ASN A 160 -5.56 12.13 -10.72
N LYS A 161 -5.58 12.75 -9.53
CA LYS A 161 -6.80 13.10 -8.79
C LYS A 161 -7.27 14.55 -8.98
N ARG A 162 -6.62 15.32 -9.85
CA ARG A 162 -7.09 16.67 -10.17
C ARG A 162 -8.52 16.64 -10.73
N GLY A 163 -9.37 17.53 -10.25
CA GLY A 163 -10.78 17.59 -10.62
C GLY A 163 -11.69 16.63 -9.86
N GLU A 164 -11.19 15.98 -8.82
CA GLU A 164 -11.99 15.12 -7.96
C GLU A 164 -12.23 15.75 -6.58
N LYS A 165 -13.27 15.27 -5.89
CA LYS A 165 -13.55 15.54 -4.49
C LYS A 165 -13.45 14.21 -3.75
N LEU A 166 -12.55 14.12 -2.77
CA LEU A 166 -12.15 12.86 -2.16
C LEU A 166 -12.43 12.88 -0.65
N THR A 167 -13.16 11.87 -0.17
CA THR A 167 -13.56 11.73 1.23
C THR A 167 -12.71 10.68 1.93
N MET A 168 -12.17 10.99 3.10
CA MET A 168 -11.51 10.06 4.02
C MET A 168 -12.51 9.64 5.10
N TRP A 169 -13.12 8.48 4.88
CA TRP A 169 -14.05 7.84 5.80
C TRP A 169 -14.13 6.36 5.46
N ASN A 170 -13.55 5.51 6.29
CA ASN A 170 -13.50 4.08 6.03
C ASN A 170 -14.91 3.52 5.84
N THR A 171 -15.18 3.00 4.65
CA THR A 171 -16.54 2.62 4.24
C THR A 171 -16.54 1.24 3.61
N ASP A 172 -17.43 0.36 4.10
CA ASP A 172 -17.71 -0.92 3.45
C ASP A 172 -18.52 -0.69 2.16
N VAL A 173 -17.89 -0.95 1.02
CA VAL A 173 -18.50 -0.78 -0.31
C VAL A 173 -18.68 -2.14 -0.98
N TYR A 174 -19.56 -2.96 -0.41
CA TYR A 174 -19.95 -4.26 -0.98
C TYR A 174 -20.85 -4.13 -2.23
N SER A 175 -21.53 -3.01 -2.42
CA SER A 175 -22.18 -2.64 -3.68
C SER A 175 -21.14 -2.24 -4.71
N PRO A 176 -21.46 -2.27 -6.03
CA PRO A 176 -20.46 -1.97 -7.03
C PRO A 176 -19.83 -0.60 -6.78
N HIS A 177 -18.54 -0.58 -6.48
CA HIS A 177 -17.80 0.65 -6.66
C HIS A 177 -17.41 0.79 -8.13
N ASN A 178 -17.46 2.00 -8.62
CA ASN A 178 -17.13 2.40 -9.98
C ASN A 178 -16.05 3.50 -9.92
N PRO A 179 -15.57 4.04 -11.05
CA PRO A 179 -14.56 5.08 -11.04
C PRO A 179 -14.95 6.36 -10.27
N GLU A 180 -16.24 6.63 -10.10
CA GLU A 180 -16.77 7.80 -9.38
C GLU A 180 -17.08 7.52 -7.89
N THR A 181 -16.97 6.28 -7.45
CA THR A 181 -17.23 5.93 -6.04
C THR A 181 -16.19 6.58 -5.13
N ASP A 182 -16.64 7.39 -4.18
CA ASP A 182 -15.80 7.99 -3.15
C ASP A 182 -16.16 7.45 -1.78
N ALA A 183 -15.16 7.50 -0.87
CA ALA A 183 -15.07 6.82 0.40
C ALA A 183 -15.02 5.29 0.21
N LEU A 184 -13.81 4.75 0.23
CA LEU A 184 -13.51 3.32 0.22
C LEU A 184 -13.00 2.87 1.59
N TYR A 185 -12.36 1.72 1.66
CA TYR A 185 -12.00 1.05 2.91
C TYR A 185 -10.81 1.68 3.66
N GLN A 186 -9.91 2.38 2.95
CA GLN A 186 -8.70 2.99 3.51
C GLN A 186 -8.79 4.52 3.50
N SER A 187 -8.45 5.14 4.62
CA SER A 187 -8.35 6.60 4.74
C SER A 187 -6.91 7.01 4.98
N ILE A 188 -6.22 7.48 3.95
CA ILE A 188 -4.84 7.97 4.05
C ILE A 188 -4.78 9.40 3.54
N PRO A 189 -4.88 10.41 4.42
CA PRO A 189 -4.97 11.82 4.05
C PRO A 189 -3.59 12.41 3.70
N PHE A 190 -2.87 11.72 2.81
CA PHE A 190 -1.56 12.10 2.27
C PHE A 190 -1.59 12.11 0.75
N PHE A 191 -1.01 13.14 0.16
CA PHE A 191 -0.90 13.26 -1.29
C PHE A 191 0.40 13.94 -1.72
N LEU A 192 0.76 13.69 -2.98
CA LEU A 192 1.84 14.34 -3.67
C LEU A 192 1.27 15.33 -4.68
N THR A 193 1.88 16.51 -4.76
CA THR A 193 1.65 17.46 -5.86
C THR A 193 2.92 17.50 -6.70
N MET A 194 2.77 17.27 -8.01
CA MET A 194 3.87 17.32 -8.96
C MET A 194 3.63 18.43 -9.97
N ARG A 195 4.66 19.27 -10.18
CA ARG A 195 4.69 20.36 -11.16
C ARG A 195 6.02 20.35 -11.88
N ARG A 196 6.02 20.13 -13.20
CA ARG A 196 7.24 20.16 -14.05
C ARG A 196 8.40 19.30 -13.48
N GLY A 197 8.10 18.12 -12.97
CA GLY A 197 9.07 17.20 -12.39
C GLY A 197 9.44 17.47 -10.93
N ASN A 198 9.06 18.61 -10.37
CA ASN A 198 9.23 18.88 -8.94
C ASN A 198 8.02 18.39 -8.14
N THR A 199 8.28 17.70 -7.05
CA THR A 199 7.25 17.08 -6.23
C THR A 199 7.38 17.53 -4.79
N HIS A 200 6.25 17.83 -4.15
CA HIS A 200 6.15 17.99 -2.71
C HIS A 200 4.98 17.14 -2.20
N GLY A 201 4.89 16.95 -0.90
CA GLY A 201 3.81 16.18 -0.27
C GLY A 201 3.14 16.95 0.86
N ILE A 202 1.86 16.67 1.08
CA ILE A 202 1.12 17.13 2.27
C ILE A 202 0.46 15.92 2.92
N TYR A 203 0.62 15.79 4.24
CA TYR A 203 -0.10 14.86 5.09
C TYR A 203 -0.97 15.65 6.07
N PHE A 204 -2.28 15.46 6.03
CA PHE A 204 -3.23 16.07 6.95
C PHE A 204 -3.53 15.12 8.10
N ASP A 205 -2.90 15.35 9.25
CA ASP A 205 -2.99 14.49 10.44
C ASP A 205 -4.28 14.79 11.24
N ASN A 206 -5.40 14.38 10.66
CA ASN A 206 -6.72 14.52 11.28
C ASN A 206 -7.54 13.25 11.04
N THR A 207 -8.09 12.69 12.10
CA THR A 207 -8.80 11.40 12.10
C THR A 207 -10.31 11.51 11.91
N PHE A 208 -10.88 12.71 11.99
CA PHE A 208 -12.28 12.96 11.65
C PHE A 208 -12.53 12.72 10.16
N LYS A 209 -13.79 12.66 9.77
CA LYS A 209 -14.15 12.66 8.37
C LYS A 209 -13.53 13.88 7.68
N THR A 210 -12.69 13.60 6.68
CA THR A 210 -11.91 14.61 5.95
C THR A 210 -12.32 14.64 4.49
N VAL A 211 -12.32 15.81 3.87
CA VAL A 211 -12.59 15.98 2.43
C VAL A 211 -11.47 16.80 1.80
N PHE A 212 -10.90 16.27 0.71
CA PHE A 212 -10.01 16.98 -0.19
C PHE A 212 -10.83 17.44 -1.39
N ASP A 213 -10.85 18.73 -1.66
CA ASP A 213 -11.58 19.30 -2.78
C ASP A 213 -10.60 19.86 -3.82
N LEU A 214 -10.40 19.08 -4.89
CA LEU A 214 -9.55 19.43 -6.03
C LEU A 214 -10.40 19.78 -7.26
N LYS A 215 -11.74 19.97 -7.07
CA LYS A 215 -12.73 20.09 -8.14
C LYS A 215 -13.41 21.46 -8.19
N SER A 216 -13.75 22.02 -7.03
CA SER A 216 -14.64 23.18 -6.93
C SER A 216 -14.01 24.49 -7.45
N SER A 217 -12.68 24.57 -7.53
CA SER A 217 -11.95 25.71 -8.11
C SER A 217 -10.86 25.21 -9.08
N GLN A 218 -10.50 26.04 -10.02
CA GLN A 218 -9.37 25.78 -10.94
C GLN A 218 -8.05 26.38 -10.44
N THR A 219 -8.10 27.26 -9.44
CA THR A 219 -6.95 28.02 -8.94
C THR A 219 -6.63 27.75 -7.49
N GLU A 220 -7.50 27.02 -6.77
CA GLU A 220 -7.33 26.65 -5.37
C GLU A 220 -7.83 25.23 -5.13
N TYR A 221 -7.19 24.53 -4.19
CA TYR A 221 -7.71 23.30 -3.61
C TYR A 221 -7.82 23.45 -2.10
N SER A 222 -8.60 22.59 -1.47
CA SER A 222 -8.71 22.61 -0.02
C SER A 222 -8.72 21.21 0.58
N PHE A 223 -8.33 21.12 1.83
CA PHE A 223 -8.56 19.97 2.69
C PHE A 223 -9.21 20.42 3.98
N LYS A 224 -10.26 19.71 4.38
CA LYS A 224 -11.06 20.03 5.55
C LYS A 224 -11.42 18.81 6.36
N ALA A 225 -11.62 18.98 7.66
CA ALA A 225 -12.13 17.96 8.57
C ALA A 225 -13.34 18.47 9.36
N GLU A 226 -14.24 17.56 9.73
CA GLU A 226 -15.47 17.87 10.50
C GLU A 226 -15.21 18.21 11.98
N GLY A 227 -13.95 18.27 12.41
CA GLY A 227 -13.54 18.59 13.78
C GLY A 227 -12.04 18.40 13.99
N GLY A 228 -11.60 18.50 15.26
CA GLY A 228 -10.20 18.35 15.60
C GLY A 228 -9.35 19.58 15.32
N GLN A 229 -8.03 19.41 15.34
CA GLN A 229 -7.07 20.47 15.03
C GLN A 229 -6.78 20.51 13.53
N LEU A 230 -6.47 21.70 12.99
CA LEU A 230 -5.87 21.83 11.67
C LEU A 230 -4.38 21.52 11.82
N ASP A 231 -4.00 20.28 11.56
CA ASP A 231 -2.65 19.76 11.74
C ASP A 231 -2.17 19.09 10.46
N TYR A 232 -1.15 19.66 9.82
CA TYR A 232 -0.63 19.05 8.60
C TYR A 232 0.89 19.18 8.51
N TYR A 233 1.49 18.22 7.81
CA TYR A 233 2.92 18.16 7.51
C TYR A 233 3.16 18.46 6.04
N LEU A 234 4.20 19.21 5.76
CA LEU A 234 4.70 19.48 4.41
C LEU A 234 6.06 18.80 4.23
N PHE A 235 6.20 18.09 3.13
CA PHE A 235 7.41 17.40 2.68
C PHE A 235 7.99 18.11 1.46
N ALA A 236 9.25 18.53 1.53
CA ALA A 236 9.84 19.41 0.53
C ALA A 236 10.13 18.73 -0.82
N GLY A 237 10.33 17.43 -0.83
CA GLY A 237 10.82 16.72 -2.02
C GLY A 237 12.31 17.01 -2.31
N PRO A 238 12.71 17.27 -3.54
CA PRO A 238 11.93 17.68 -4.74
C PRO A 238 11.45 16.54 -5.68
N SER A 239 11.83 15.30 -5.46
CA SER A 239 11.39 14.17 -6.29
C SER A 239 10.32 13.33 -5.58
N PRO A 240 9.53 12.53 -6.32
CA PRO A 240 8.58 11.59 -5.72
C PRO A 240 9.25 10.61 -4.74
N LYS A 241 10.47 10.16 -5.04
CA LYS A 241 11.27 9.26 -4.16
C LYS A 241 11.58 9.91 -2.81
N GLU A 242 12.03 11.17 -2.83
CA GLU A 242 12.35 11.92 -1.61
C GLU A 242 11.09 12.22 -0.78
N VAL A 243 9.99 12.59 -1.41
CA VAL A 243 8.72 12.82 -0.71
C VAL A 243 8.23 11.55 0.00
N LEU A 244 8.31 10.38 -0.65
CA LEU A 244 7.92 9.11 -0.01
C LEU A 244 8.90 8.69 1.09
N GLU A 245 10.20 8.92 0.92
CA GLU A 245 11.17 8.71 1.98
C GLU A 245 10.84 9.55 3.21
N GLN A 246 10.55 10.85 3.02
CA GLN A 246 10.18 11.80 4.05
C GLN A 246 8.86 11.41 4.73
N TYR A 247 7.84 11.06 3.96
CA TYR A 247 6.54 10.63 4.49
C TYR A 247 6.65 9.31 5.27
N THR A 248 7.36 8.32 4.75
CA THR A 248 7.53 7.03 5.43
C THR A 248 8.52 7.08 6.60
N PHE A 249 9.45 8.05 6.62
CA PHE A 249 10.20 8.40 7.82
C PHE A 249 9.25 8.84 8.95
N LEU A 250 8.25 9.66 8.61
CA LEU A 250 7.29 10.19 9.57
C LEU A 250 6.29 9.12 10.05
N THR A 251 5.71 8.36 9.13
CA THR A 251 4.60 7.43 9.40
C THR A 251 5.02 5.96 9.59
N GLY A 252 6.29 5.67 9.38
CA GLY A 252 6.85 4.33 9.45
C GLY A 252 6.83 3.59 8.12
N ARG A 253 7.71 2.62 8.00
CA ARG A 253 7.88 1.75 6.83
C ARG A 253 7.35 0.36 7.11
N MET A 254 6.98 -0.36 6.06
CA MET A 254 6.56 -1.74 6.21
C MET A 254 7.74 -2.62 6.68
N PRO A 255 7.53 -3.58 7.59
CA PRO A 255 8.51 -4.63 7.86
C PRO A 255 8.67 -5.50 6.60
N LEU A 256 9.86 -6.07 6.41
CA LEU A 256 10.09 -6.99 5.30
C LEU A 256 9.20 -8.24 5.48
N PRO A 257 8.30 -8.57 4.52
CA PRO A 257 7.38 -9.68 4.67
C PRO A 257 8.10 -11.05 4.59
N PRO A 258 7.48 -12.12 5.09
CA PRO A 258 7.99 -13.47 4.83
C PRO A 258 7.85 -13.80 3.34
N LYS A 259 8.79 -14.56 2.79
CA LYS A 259 8.84 -14.88 1.33
C LYS A 259 7.58 -15.56 0.80
N TRP A 260 6.90 -16.37 1.63
CA TRP A 260 5.66 -17.02 1.21
C TRP A 260 4.53 -15.99 0.96
N ALA A 261 4.51 -14.87 1.70
CA ALA A 261 3.48 -13.84 1.55
C ALA A 261 3.52 -13.10 0.21
N ILE A 262 4.63 -13.19 -0.52
CA ILE A 262 4.77 -12.60 -1.85
C ILE A 262 4.58 -13.61 -3.00
N GLY A 263 4.20 -14.86 -2.70
CA GLY A 263 3.84 -15.87 -3.68
C GLY A 263 2.41 -15.75 -4.20
N TYR A 264 1.86 -16.85 -4.72
CA TYR A 264 0.46 -16.92 -5.13
C TYR A 264 -0.41 -17.46 -4.01
N HIS A 265 -1.54 -16.81 -3.79
CA HIS A 265 -2.53 -17.13 -2.77
C HIS A 265 -3.88 -17.45 -3.40
N GLN A 266 -4.54 -18.50 -2.91
CA GLN A 266 -5.87 -18.91 -3.34
C GLN A 266 -6.87 -18.69 -2.22
N SER A 267 -7.99 -18.07 -2.55
CA SER A 267 -9.07 -17.73 -1.63
C SER A 267 -10.43 -17.86 -2.29
N ARG A 268 -11.45 -18.13 -1.49
CA ARG A 268 -12.86 -18.06 -1.86
C ARG A 268 -13.70 -17.84 -0.61
N TYR A 269 -14.78 -17.15 -0.72
CA TYR A 269 -15.89 -17.12 0.24
C TYR A 269 -16.92 -18.18 -0.18
N SER A 270 -16.84 -19.41 0.36
CA SER A 270 -15.78 -20.02 1.17
C SER A 270 -15.34 -21.36 0.59
N TYR A 271 -14.17 -21.85 1.06
CA TYR A 271 -13.87 -23.28 1.14
C TYR A 271 -14.47 -23.77 2.46
N GLU A 272 -15.58 -24.51 2.39
CA GLU A 272 -16.49 -24.67 3.54
C GLU A 272 -16.08 -25.76 4.54
N ASN A 273 -15.17 -26.66 4.18
CA ASN A 273 -14.76 -27.78 5.03
C ASN A 273 -13.35 -28.27 4.73
N GLU A 274 -12.81 -29.05 5.66
CA GLU A 274 -11.46 -29.63 5.61
C GLU A 274 -11.17 -30.41 4.32
N LYS A 275 -12.16 -31.24 3.84
CA LYS A 275 -12.00 -32.03 2.61
C LYS A 275 -11.79 -31.15 1.39
N GLU A 276 -12.53 -30.04 1.31
CA GLU A 276 -12.44 -29.11 0.18
C GLU A 276 -11.07 -28.43 0.16
N VAL A 277 -10.56 -28.03 1.33
CA VAL A 277 -9.23 -27.39 1.46
C VAL A 277 -8.12 -28.36 1.06
N LEU A 278 -8.15 -29.60 1.57
CA LEU A 278 -7.15 -30.63 1.22
C LEU A 278 -7.22 -31.02 -0.26
N ALA A 279 -8.44 -31.17 -0.83
CA ALA A 279 -8.61 -31.46 -2.24
C ALA A 279 -8.10 -30.30 -3.13
N LEU A 280 -8.28 -29.06 -2.71
CA LEU A 280 -7.74 -27.88 -3.40
C LEU A 280 -6.21 -27.93 -3.43
N ALA A 281 -5.55 -28.17 -2.30
CA ALA A 281 -4.10 -28.25 -2.21
C ALA A 281 -3.53 -29.39 -3.08
N GLU A 282 -4.17 -30.57 -3.06
CA GLU A 282 -3.78 -31.70 -3.91
C GLU A 282 -3.99 -31.41 -5.41
N ALA A 283 -5.03 -30.64 -5.78
CA ALA A 283 -5.25 -30.23 -7.17
C ALA A 283 -4.14 -29.30 -7.67
N PHE A 284 -3.71 -28.33 -6.87
CA PHE A 284 -2.55 -27.48 -7.21
C PHE A 284 -1.27 -28.30 -7.39
N LYS A 285 -1.00 -29.22 -6.46
CA LYS A 285 0.16 -30.11 -6.49
C LYS A 285 0.15 -31.03 -7.71
N SER A 286 -0.95 -31.73 -7.97
CA SER A 286 -1.06 -32.68 -9.09
C SER A 286 -0.98 -32.00 -10.46
N LYS A 287 -1.47 -30.76 -10.57
CA LYS A 287 -1.36 -29.94 -11.78
C LYS A 287 -0.02 -29.22 -11.92
N GLY A 288 0.81 -29.28 -10.87
CA GLY A 288 2.10 -28.59 -10.83
C GLY A 288 1.94 -27.07 -10.92
N ILE A 289 0.93 -26.50 -10.28
CA ILE A 289 0.69 -25.07 -10.18
C ILE A 289 1.20 -24.59 -8.82
N PRO A 290 2.06 -23.57 -8.75
CA PRO A 290 2.59 -23.06 -7.49
C PRO A 290 1.51 -22.47 -6.58
N LEU A 291 1.65 -22.69 -5.23
CA LEU A 291 0.74 -22.19 -4.23
C LEU A 291 1.47 -21.98 -2.89
N ASP A 292 1.35 -20.80 -2.26
CA ASP A 292 1.93 -20.54 -0.94
C ASP A 292 0.90 -20.42 0.19
N ALA A 293 -0.34 -20.03 -0.12
CA ALA A 293 -1.37 -19.89 0.91
C ALA A 293 -2.77 -20.21 0.40
N ILE A 294 -3.58 -20.77 1.31
CA ILE A 294 -5.03 -20.92 1.18
C ILE A 294 -5.70 -20.12 2.29
N TYR A 295 -6.72 -19.34 1.94
CA TYR A 295 -7.49 -18.54 2.88
C TYR A 295 -8.72 -19.30 3.35
N LEU A 296 -9.03 -19.17 4.64
CA LEU A 296 -10.28 -19.64 5.22
C LEU A 296 -11.16 -18.42 5.53
N ASP A 297 -12.28 -18.32 4.83
CA ASP A 297 -13.31 -17.33 5.06
C ASP A 297 -14.23 -17.79 6.22
N ILE A 298 -15.25 -17.03 6.59
CA ILE A 298 -16.00 -17.12 7.85
C ILE A 298 -16.50 -18.52 8.24
N HIS A 299 -16.65 -19.47 7.29
CA HIS A 299 -17.23 -20.80 7.53
C HIS A 299 -16.35 -21.78 8.33
N TYR A 300 -15.07 -21.45 8.59
CA TYR A 300 -14.26 -22.27 9.48
C TYR A 300 -14.60 -22.05 10.96
N MET A 301 -15.22 -20.90 11.30
CA MET A 301 -15.57 -20.51 12.66
C MET A 301 -16.88 -21.18 13.11
N ASP A 302 -16.97 -21.54 14.40
CA ASP A 302 -18.19 -22.02 15.01
C ASP A 302 -19.24 -20.91 15.15
N GLY A 303 -20.25 -20.94 14.33
CA GLY A 303 -21.29 -19.90 14.26
C GLY A 303 -20.72 -18.50 14.04
N TYR A 304 -19.66 -18.39 13.23
CA TYR A 304 -18.93 -17.17 12.91
C TYR A 304 -18.30 -16.44 14.11
N ARG A 305 -18.11 -17.12 15.26
CA ARG A 305 -17.41 -16.60 16.42
C ARG A 305 -15.91 -16.61 16.17
N VAL A 306 -15.27 -15.47 16.28
CA VAL A 306 -13.81 -15.34 16.13
C VAL A 306 -13.05 -16.17 17.20
N PHE A 307 -11.88 -16.68 16.88
CA PHE A 307 -11.06 -17.54 17.73
C PHE A 307 -11.74 -18.89 18.09
N THR A 308 -12.57 -19.41 17.17
CA THR A 308 -13.18 -20.72 17.27
C THR A 308 -13.00 -21.51 15.98
N VAL A 309 -13.27 -22.83 16.04
CA VAL A 309 -13.32 -23.70 14.86
C VAL A 309 -14.61 -24.52 14.89
N ASP A 310 -15.32 -24.56 13.78
CA ASP A 310 -16.43 -25.48 13.55
C ASP A 310 -15.88 -26.91 13.39
N ARG A 311 -15.98 -27.72 14.44
CA ARG A 311 -15.46 -29.09 14.49
C ARG A 311 -16.27 -30.09 13.65
N GLN A 312 -17.42 -29.73 13.16
CA GLN A 312 -18.16 -30.55 12.19
C GLN A 312 -17.59 -30.37 10.76
N ARG A 313 -17.22 -29.14 10.42
CA ARG A 313 -16.65 -28.80 9.12
C ARG A 313 -15.13 -29.06 9.06
N PHE A 314 -14.42 -28.83 10.16
CA PHE A 314 -12.98 -28.96 10.30
C PHE A 314 -12.62 -29.82 11.55
N PRO A 315 -12.92 -31.14 11.50
CA PRO A 315 -12.70 -32.02 12.66
C PRO A 315 -11.24 -32.15 13.07
N HIS A 316 -10.30 -32.11 12.11
CA HIS A 316 -8.86 -32.26 12.34
C HIS A 316 -8.10 -30.97 11.90
N PHE A 317 -8.59 -29.81 12.35
CA PHE A 317 -8.08 -28.49 11.93
C PHE A 317 -6.57 -28.34 12.15
N GLU A 318 -6.06 -28.75 13.31
CA GLU A 318 -4.65 -28.64 13.67
C GLU A 318 -3.78 -29.54 12.80
N GLU A 319 -4.22 -30.76 12.53
CA GLU A 319 -3.54 -31.71 11.65
C GLU A 319 -3.53 -31.20 10.20
N MET A 320 -4.65 -30.69 9.71
CA MET A 320 -4.73 -30.08 8.37
C MET A 320 -3.75 -28.92 8.23
N VAL A 321 -3.70 -28.02 9.22
CA VAL A 321 -2.76 -26.89 9.20
C VAL A 321 -1.31 -27.38 9.18
N SER A 322 -0.97 -28.40 9.97
CA SER A 322 0.38 -28.99 10.01
C SER A 322 0.76 -29.65 8.69
N GLU A 323 -0.14 -30.47 8.12
CA GLU A 323 0.07 -31.16 6.85
C GLU A 323 0.32 -30.17 5.70
N LEU A 324 -0.53 -29.15 5.59
CA LEU A 324 -0.39 -28.11 4.55
C LEU A 324 0.90 -27.31 4.73
N LYS A 325 1.26 -26.99 5.97
CA LYS A 325 2.51 -26.30 6.29
C LYS A 325 3.74 -27.11 5.91
N GLU A 326 3.75 -28.42 6.15
CA GLU A 326 4.82 -29.33 5.71
C GLU A 326 4.93 -29.39 4.19
N ALA A 327 3.79 -29.28 3.48
CA ALA A 327 3.75 -29.15 2.03
C ALA A 327 4.18 -27.76 1.51
N GLY A 328 4.46 -26.81 2.40
CA GLY A 328 4.85 -25.43 2.09
C GLY A 328 3.68 -24.47 1.85
N ILE A 329 2.46 -24.87 2.20
CA ILE A 329 1.23 -24.08 2.04
C ILE A 329 0.79 -23.54 3.40
N ARG A 330 0.57 -22.23 3.51
CA ARG A 330 0.10 -21.57 4.72
C ARG A 330 -1.42 -21.45 4.72
N ILE A 331 -2.04 -21.61 5.88
CA ILE A 331 -3.44 -21.25 6.10
C ILE A 331 -3.52 -19.83 6.64
N VAL A 332 -4.39 -19.01 6.06
CA VAL A 332 -4.65 -17.62 6.46
C VAL A 332 -6.14 -17.47 6.75
N PRO A 333 -6.56 -17.57 8.02
CA PRO A 333 -7.97 -17.42 8.40
C PRO A 333 -8.37 -15.95 8.51
N ILE A 334 -9.66 -15.69 8.23
CA ILE A 334 -10.32 -14.40 8.44
C ILE A 334 -10.61 -14.19 9.93
N VAL A 335 -10.46 -12.94 10.40
CA VAL A 335 -10.81 -12.49 11.75
C VAL A 335 -11.46 -11.13 11.67
N ASP A 336 -12.75 -11.07 12.00
CA ASP A 336 -13.55 -9.85 12.07
C ASP A 336 -13.51 -9.25 13.48
N PRO A 337 -13.84 -7.96 13.68
CA PRO A 337 -13.84 -7.34 15.01
C PRO A 337 -15.09 -7.67 15.84
N GLY A 338 -16.19 -8.12 15.24
CA GLY A 338 -17.45 -8.39 15.92
C GLY A 338 -17.40 -9.62 16.82
N VAL A 339 -17.54 -9.43 18.13
CA VAL A 339 -17.59 -10.50 19.15
C VAL A 339 -19.04 -10.78 19.49
N LYS A 340 -19.55 -11.97 19.12
CA LYS A 340 -20.93 -12.37 19.38
C LYS A 340 -21.36 -12.19 20.81
N GLU A 341 -22.54 -11.61 21.04
CA GLU A 341 -23.20 -11.58 22.37
C GLU A 341 -23.62 -13.00 22.76
N ASP A 342 -22.82 -13.64 23.59
CA ASP A 342 -23.05 -14.99 24.11
C ASP A 342 -22.31 -15.15 25.44
N PRO A 343 -23.02 -15.20 26.58
CA PRO A 343 -22.38 -15.36 27.92
C PRO A 343 -21.54 -16.63 28.07
N GLU A 344 -21.81 -17.67 27.28
CA GLU A 344 -21.06 -18.93 27.29
C GLU A 344 -19.80 -18.86 26.39
N TYR A 345 -19.68 -17.85 25.56
CA TYR A 345 -18.54 -17.63 24.69
C TYR A 345 -17.40 -16.94 25.47
N PRO A 346 -16.25 -17.61 25.69
CA PRO A 346 -15.20 -17.11 26.59
C PRO A 346 -14.67 -15.72 26.23
N VAL A 347 -14.50 -15.42 24.93
CA VAL A 347 -14.00 -14.13 24.48
C VAL A 347 -14.98 -13.00 24.81
N TYR A 348 -16.29 -13.25 24.66
CA TYR A 348 -17.31 -12.28 25.04
C TYR A 348 -17.39 -12.09 26.56
N SER A 349 -17.47 -13.19 27.32
CA SER A 349 -17.60 -13.13 28.79
C SER A 349 -16.36 -12.48 29.43
N GLU A 350 -15.18 -12.74 28.92
CA GLU A 350 -13.94 -12.08 29.38
C GLU A 350 -13.94 -10.58 29.03
N GLY A 351 -14.32 -10.20 27.80
CA GLY A 351 -14.42 -8.81 27.36
C GLY A 351 -15.41 -7.99 28.18
N VAL A 352 -16.57 -8.55 28.53
CA VAL A 352 -17.56 -7.92 29.41
C VAL A 352 -16.97 -7.73 30.82
N LYS A 353 -16.37 -8.78 31.39
CA LYS A 353 -15.81 -8.76 32.75
C LYS A 353 -14.70 -7.71 32.91
N LYS A 354 -13.89 -7.53 31.87
CA LYS A 354 -12.75 -6.62 31.86
C LYS A 354 -13.07 -5.22 31.32
N ASP A 355 -14.32 -4.97 30.93
CA ASP A 355 -14.76 -3.70 30.34
C ASP A 355 -14.01 -3.33 29.04
N TYR A 356 -13.90 -4.28 28.11
CA TYR A 356 -13.09 -4.17 26.90
C TYR A 356 -13.87 -3.80 25.62
N PHE A 357 -15.21 -3.67 25.72
CA PHE A 357 -16.07 -3.33 24.59
C PHE A 357 -16.44 -1.86 24.55
N CYS A 358 -16.61 -1.34 23.34
CA CYS A 358 -17.10 0.02 23.09
C CYS A 358 -18.45 0.28 23.78
N ARG A 359 -18.65 1.50 24.30
CA ARG A 359 -19.81 1.88 25.11
C ARG A 359 -20.38 3.21 24.68
N TYR A 360 -21.65 3.42 25.02
CA TYR A 360 -22.25 4.74 25.04
C TYR A 360 -21.85 5.52 26.30
N LEU A 361 -22.08 6.82 26.31
CA LEU A 361 -21.77 7.70 27.46
C LEU A 361 -22.48 7.24 28.76
N GLU A 362 -23.67 6.66 28.62
CA GLU A 362 -24.45 6.10 29.74
C GLU A 362 -23.88 4.80 30.31
N GLY A 363 -22.83 4.28 29.73
CA GLY A 363 -22.12 3.08 30.18
C GLY A 363 -22.61 1.76 29.57
N ASN A 364 -23.65 1.79 28.74
CA ASN A 364 -24.14 0.57 28.07
C ASN A 364 -23.19 0.16 26.95
N ILE A 365 -22.93 -1.16 26.84
CA ILE A 365 -22.14 -1.69 25.71
C ILE A 365 -22.88 -1.39 24.40
N TYR A 366 -22.11 -0.95 23.40
CA TYR A 366 -22.59 -0.85 22.03
C TYR A 366 -22.67 -2.24 21.39
N PHE A 367 -23.81 -2.53 20.75
CA PHE A 367 -24.01 -3.74 19.95
C PHE A 367 -24.38 -3.38 18.51
N GLY A 368 -23.80 -4.11 17.54
CA GLY A 368 -24.17 -4.05 16.13
C GLY A 368 -24.43 -5.43 15.56
N GLU A 369 -25.14 -5.51 14.47
CA GLU A 369 -25.40 -6.75 13.73
C GLU A 369 -24.29 -6.97 12.71
N VAL A 370 -23.63 -8.14 12.76
CA VAL A 370 -22.61 -8.61 11.80
C VAL A 370 -22.79 -10.11 11.58
N TRP A 371 -21.85 -10.83 10.97
CA TRP A 371 -22.00 -12.23 10.59
C TRP A 371 -22.48 -13.15 11.72
N PRO A 372 -21.98 -13.13 12.95
CA PRO A 372 -22.51 -13.95 14.02
C PRO A 372 -23.84 -13.44 14.62
N GLY A 373 -24.43 -12.37 14.10
CA GLY A 373 -25.59 -11.67 14.63
C GLY A 373 -25.19 -10.54 15.58
N LYS A 374 -25.99 -10.29 16.62
CA LYS A 374 -25.72 -9.24 17.61
C LYS A 374 -24.36 -9.40 18.27
N SER A 375 -23.49 -8.41 18.10
CA SER A 375 -22.09 -8.47 18.49
C SER A 375 -21.63 -7.19 19.19
N ALA A 376 -20.74 -7.34 20.16
CA ALA A 376 -19.99 -6.26 20.78
C ALA A 376 -18.67 -6.04 20.02
N PHE A 377 -18.12 -4.85 20.10
CA PHE A 377 -16.90 -4.45 19.40
C PHE A 377 -15.81 -4.08 20.39
N PRO A 378 -14.59 -4.66 20.30
CA PRO A 378 -13.48 -4.27 21.16
C PRO A 378 -13.11 -2.80 21.00
N ASP A 379 -12.82 -2.14 22.08
CA ASP A 379 -12.37 -0.76 22.08
C ASP A 379 -10.86 -0.67 21.83
N PHE A 380 -10.45 -0.77 20.57
CA PHE A 380 -9.04 -0.74 20.17
C PHE A 380 -8.33 0.59 20.46
N ALA A 381 -9.03 1.64 20.90
CA ALA A 381 -8.38 2.84 21.39
C ALA A 381 -7.58 2.59 22.68
N SER A 382 -8.01 1.61 23.48
CA SER A 382 -7.40 1.23 24.75
C SER A 382 -6.24 0.26 24.55
N SER A 383 -5.06 0.59 25.10
CA SER A 383 -3.87 -0.28 25.06
C SER A 383 -4.10 -1.66 25.70
N PRO A 384 -4.77 -1.79 26.87
CA PRO A 384 -5.11 -3.11 27.44
C PRO A 384 -6.01 -3.96 26.53
N VAL A 385 -6.91 -3.34 25.77
CA VAL A 385 -7.77 -4.06 24.81
C VAL A 385 -6.96 -4.57 23.64
N ARG A 386 -6.03 -3.77 23.11
CA ARG A 386 -5.11 -4.23 22.05
C ARG A 386 -4.23 -5.38 22.51
N GLU A 387 -3.70 -5.33 23.73
CA GLU A 387 -2.94 -6.44 24.30
C GLU A 387 -3.78 -7.70 24.43
N TRP A 388 -4.99 -7.60 24.98
CA TRP A 388 -5.93 -8.71 25.11
C TRP A 388 -6.27 -9.33 23.74
N TRP A 389 -6.60 -8.50 22.74
CA TRP A 389 -6.88 -8.96 21.39
C TRP A 389 -5.68 -9.68 20.77
N GLY A 390 -4.49 -9.15 20.96
CA GLY A 390 -3.24 -9.80 20.55
C GLY A 390 -3.03 -11.16 21.22
N GLU A 391 -3.34 -11.31 22.51
CA GLU A 391 -3.23 -12.59 23.24
C GLU A 391 -4.26 -13.63 22.72
N GLN A 392 -5.46 -13.23 22.29
CA GLN A 392 -6.41 -14.14 21.66
C GLN A 392 -5.84 -14.82 20.40
N HIS A 393 -4.92 -14.17 19.69
CA HIS A 393 -4.27 -14.73 18.50
C HIS A 393 -3.33 -15.91 18.80
N ARG A 394 -3.03 -16.21 20.08
CA ARG A 394 -2.40 -17.47 20.45
C ARG A 394 -3.19 -18.70 20.01
N PHE A 395 -4.49 -18.57 19.87
CA PHE A 395 -5.34 -19.59 19.28
C PHE A 395 -4.80 -20.05 17.92
N TYR A 396 -4.41 -19.12 17.06
CA TYR A 396 -3.86 -19.40 15.74
C TYR A 396 -2.37 -19.75 15.76
N THR A 397 -1.55 -19.02 16.48
CA THR A 397 -0.10 -19.26 16.48
C THR A 397 0.27 -20.58 17.12
N ASN A 398 -0.50 -21.09 18.09
CA ASN A 398 -0.31 -22.41 18.69
C ASN A 398 -0.61 -23.56 17.72
N THR A 399 -1.47 -23.36 16.74
CA THR A 399 -1.75 -24.32 15.66
C THR A 399 -0.75 -24.23 14.50
N GLY A 400 0.18 -23.25 14.54
CA GLY A 400 1.21 -23.08 13.52
C GLY A 400 0.84 -22.10 12.40
N ILE A 401 -0.27 -21.37 12.52
CA ILE A 401 -0.70 -20.32 11.58
C ILE A 401 0.24 -19.11 11.71
N GLU A 402 0.71 -18.61 10.58
CA GLU A 402 1.68 -17.50 10.47
C GLU A 402 1.11 -16.25 9.79
N GLY A 403 -0.14 -16.32 9.31
CA GLY A 403 -0.84 -15.21 8.66
C GLY A 403 -2.29 -15.09 9.10
N ILE A 404 -2.81 -13.87 9.17
CA ILE A 404 -4.19 -13.50 9.50
C ILE A 404 -4.74 -12.54 8.46
N TRP A 405 -6.04 -12.61 8.23
CA TRP A 405 -6.81 -11.68 7.41
C TRP A 405 -7.83 -10.96 8.28
N ASN A 406 -7.61 -9.66 8.54
CA ASN A 406 -8.57 -8.78 9.21
C ASN A 406 -9.55 -8.23 8.19
N ASP A 407 -10.82 -8.50 8.38
CA ASP A 407 -11.91 -8.02 7.55
C ASP A 407 -12.97 -7.28 8.39
N MET A 408 -13.93 -6.62 7.76
CA MET A 408 -15.05 -5.90 8.36
C MET A 408 -14.64 -4.81 9.39
N ASN A 409 -13.43 -4.30 9.32
CA ASN A 409 -12.79 -3.48 10.35
C ASN A 409 -12.77 -1.97 10.06
N GLU A 410 -13.73 -1.45 9.30
CA GLU A 410 -14.01 -0.01 9.12
C GLU A 410 -14.44 0.70 10.43
N PRO A 411 -15.23 0.12 11.36
CA PRO A 411 -15.91 -1.18 11.44
C PRO A 411 -17.24 -1.22 10.66
N ALA A 412 -17.41 -2.29 9.85
CA ALA A 412 -18.67 -2.54 9.16
C ALA A 412 -19.75 -3.06 10.11
N VAL A 413 -20.97 -2.57 9.94
CA VAL A 413 -22.17 -3.01 10.68
C VAL A 413 -23.34 -3.08 9.70
N PHE A 414 -24.17 -4.11 9.82
CA PHE A 414 -25.35 -4.32 8.96
C PHE A 414 -26.49 -3.39 9.36
N ASN A 415 -26.30 -2.09 9.12
CA ASN A 415 -27.29 -1.04 9.34
C ASN A 415 -27.26 -0.02 8.19
N GLU A 416 -28.13 0.98 8.23
CA GLU A 416 -28.24 1.99 7.17
C GLU A 416 -26.95 2.82 6.99
N THR A 417 -26.23 3.10 8.08
CA THR A 417 -24.99 3.88 8.05
C THR A 417 -23.77 3.03 7.71
N LYS A 418 -23.91 1.71 7.64
CA LYS A 418 -22.85 0.72 7.41
C LYS A 418 -21.71 0.77 8.43
N THR A 419 -21.91 1.43 9.56
CA THR A 419 -20.90 1.54 10.60
C THR A 419 -21.52 1.72 11.99
N MET A 420 -20.66 1.80 13.00
CA MET A 420 -21.00 2.05 14.39
C MET A 420 -21.61 3.46 14.58
N ASP A 421 -22.51 3.61 15.55
CA ASP A 421 -23.06 4.92 15.93
C ASP A 421 -21.96 5.91 16.30
N LEU A 422 -21.97 7.10 15.72
CA LEU A 422 -20.96 8.13 15.91
C LEU A 422 -20.86 8.66 17.35
N LYS A 423 -21.85 8.37 18.21
CA LYS A 423 -21.88 8.75 19.64
C LYS A 423 -21.21 7.72 20.55
N VAL A 424 -20.86 6.56 20.03
CA VAL A 424 -20.12 5.53 20.77
C VAL A 424 -18.78 6.12 21.22
N LEU A 425 -18.38 5.80 22.45
CA LEU A 425 -17.13 6.25 23.03
C LEU A 425 -16.04 5.19 22.91
N HIS A 426 -14.87 5.67 22.67
CA HIS A 426 -13.61 4.94 22.68
C HIS A 426 -12.70 5.53 23.75
N ASN A 427 -12.22 4.69 24.65
CA ASN A 427 -11.37 5.12 25.77
C ASN A 427 -9.90 5.09 25.34
N GLN A 428 -9.41 6.16 24.75
CA GLN A 428 -7.99 6.29 24.39
C GLN A 428 -7.13 6.49 25.65
N ASP A 429 -6.84 5.37 26.35
CA ASP A 429 -6.00 5.31 27.55
C ASP A 429 -6.36 6.41 28.58
N GLY A 430 -7.65 6.55 28.87
CA GLY A 430 -8.19 7.53 29.83
C GLY A 430 -8.64 8.85 29.22
N SER A 431 -8.51 9.02 27.90
CA SER A 431 -9.03 10.18 27.15
C SER A 431 -10.15 9.73 26.21
N PRO A 432 -11.42 9.84 26.60
CA PRO A 432 -12.53 9.35 25.78
C PRO A 432 -12.68 10.18 24.51
N LYS A 433 -12.85 9.47 23.39
CA LYS A 433 -13.08 9.98 22.05
C LYS A 433 -14.41 9.44 21.53
N THR A 434 -15.15 10.22 20.72
CA THR A 434 -16.33 9.68 20.05
C THR A 434 -15.93 8.85 18.83
N HIS A 435 -16.82 7.96 18.39
CA HIS A 435 -16.58 7.20 17.15
C HIS A 435 -16.42 8.14 15.93
N ARG A 436 -17.01 9.32 15.95
CA ARG A 436 -16.81 10.36 14.93
C ARG A 436 -15.33 10.74 14.75
N GLU A 437 -14.55 10.73 15.84
CA GLU A 437 -13.11 11.02 15.82
C GLU A 437 -12.26 9.76 15.60
N PHE A 438 -12.69 8.61 16.14
CA PHE A 438 -11.90 7.38 16.17
C PHE A 438 -12.17 6.44 14.98
N HIS A 439 -13.25 6.62 14.25
CA HIS A 439 -13.70 5.72 13.17
C HIS A 439 -12.58 5.30 12.21
N ASN A 440 -11.89 6.27 11.60
CA ASN A 440 -10.83 5.99 10.64
C ASN A 440 -9.61 5.27 11.24
N LEU A 441 -9.45 5.32 12.57
CA LEU A 441 -8.36 4.63 13.28
C LEU A 441 -8.70 3.19 13.66
N TYR A 442 -9.96 2.80 13.68
CA TYR A 442 -10.40 1.52 14.21
C TYR A 442 -9.66 0.33 13.56
N GLY A 443 -9.63 0.28 12.24
CA GLY A 443 -8.93 -0.77 11.47
C GLY A 443 -7.42 -0.76 11.67
N LEU A 444 -6.80 0.42 11.72
CA LEU A 444 -5.37 0.56 12.01
C LEU A 444 -5.02 -0.02 13.39
N MET A 445 -5.81 0.30 14.44
CA MET A 445 -5.53 -0.13 15.81
C MET A 445 -5.83 -1.63 16.00
N MET A 446 -6.82 -2.18 15.31
CA MET A 446 -7.02 -3.63 15.22
C MET A 446 -5.81 -4.32 14.56
N GLY A 447 -5.30 -3.74 13.46
CA GLY A 447 -4.11 -4.24 12.76
C GLY A 447 -2.87 -4.25 13.65
N GLU A 448 -2.65 -3.19 14.43
CA GLU A 448 -1.58 -3.12 15.44
C GLU A 448 -1.70 -4.25 16.47
N ALA A 449 -2.91 -4.44 17.03
CA ALA A 449 -3.19 -5.46 18.03
C ALA A 449 -2.93 -6.87 17.49
N THR A 450 -3.45 -7.17 16.29
CA THR A 450 -3.28 -8.46 15.62
C THR A 450 -1.81 -8.73 15.29
N TYR A 451 -1.12 -7.78 14.64
CA TYR A 451 0.29 -7.94 14.25
C TYR A 451 1.19 -8.15 15.47
N SER A 452 1.00 -7.36 16.53
CA SER A 452 1.79 -7.45 17.76
C SER A 452 1.58 -8.78 18.48
N GLY A 453 0.33 -9.26 18.54
CA GLY A 453 0.00 -10.57 19.09
C GLY A 453 0.61 -11.71 18.30
N MET A 454 0.50 -11.67 16.98
CA MET A 454 1.11 -12.65 16.07
C MET A 454 2.64 -12.65 16.21
N LYS A 455 3.28 -11.48 16.19
CA LYS A 455 4.74 -11.35 16.35
C LYS A 455 5.22 -11.98 17.66
N LYS A 456 4.49 -11.75 18.76
CA LYS A 456 4.77 -12.34 20.08
C LYS A 456 4.60 -13.86 20.07
N GLY A 457 3.50 -14.36 19.47
CA GLY A 457 3.18 -15.79 19.41
C GLY A 457 4.14 -16.58 18.51
N LEU A 458 4.62 -16.01 17.43
CA LEU A 458 5.50 -16.65 16.44
C LEU A 458 6.99 -16.69 16.83
N LYS A 459 7.37 -16.08 17.98
CA LYS A 459 8.70 -16.22 18.58
C LYS A 459 9.87 -15.98 17.61
N GLY A 460 9.88 -14.83 16.95
CA GLY A 460 10.97 -14.40 16.05
C GLY A 460 10.71 -14.63 14.57
N LYS A 461 9.62 -15.30 14.18
CA LYS A 461 9.17 -15.34 12.79
C LYS A 461 8.35 -14.10 12.44
N ARG A 462 8.41 -13.71 11.16
CA ARG A 462 7.62 -12.59 10.61
C ARG A 462 6.18 -13.02 10.43
N PRO A 463 5.20 -12.35 11.07
CA PRO A 463 3.79 -12.56 10.77
C PRO A 463 3.43 -11.95 9.41
N PHE A 464 2.39 -12.48 8.78
CA PHE A 464 1.69 -11.82 7.69
C PHE A 464 0.31 -11.38 8.17
N LEU A 465 -0.05 -10.14 7.90
CA LEU A 465 -1.38 -9.61 8.14
C LEU A 465 -1.90 -8.93 6.88
N LEU A 466 -3.11 -9.30 6.49
CA LEU A 466 -3.89 -8.63 5.46
C LEU A 466 -5.02 -7.86 6.14
N THR A 467 -5.26 -6.61 5.79
CA THR A 467 -6.37 -5.81 6.34
C THR A 467 -7.17 -5.12 5.24
N ARG A 468 -8.49 -5.00 5.46
CA ARG A 468 -9.37 -4.22 4.57
C ARG A 468 -9.30 -2.73 4.91
N ALA A 469 -9.58 -2.36 6.15
CA ALA A 469 -9.60 -0.98 6.58
C ALA A 469 -8.31 -0.55 7.29
N GLY A 470 -7.99 0.74 7.19
CA GLY A 470 -6.84 1.32 7.84
C GLY A 470 -6.76 2.84 7.68
N PHE A 471 -5.70 3.41 8.24
CA PHE A 471 -5.35 4.82 8.21
C PHE A 471 -3.87 4.99 7.86
N ALA A 472 -3.37 6.22 7.75
CA ALA A 472 -1.95 6.49 7.57
C ALA A 472 -1.12 5.73 8.62
N GLY A 473 -0.08 5.01 8.19
CA GLY A 473 0.73 4.15 9.05
C GLY A 473 0.31 2.66 9.05
N VAL A 474 -0.76 2.27 8.34
CA VAL A 474 -1.21 0.87 8.22
C VAL A 474 -0.14 -0.05 7.68
N GLN A 475 0.76 0.45 6.84
CA GLN A 475 1.90 -0.28 6.28
C GLN A 475 2.86 -0.87 7.34
N ARG A 476 2.86 -0.34 8.55
CA ARG A 476 3.67 -0.87 9.66
C ARG A 476 3.26 -2.26 10.09
N TYR A 477 2.03 -2.63 9.82
CA TYR A 477 1.42 -3.86 10.33
C TYR A 477 0.89 -4.78 9.25
N SER A 478 0.39 -4.24 8.13
CA SER A 478 -0.47 -5.00 7.22
C SER A 478 -0.13 -4.77 5.75
N ALA A 479 -0.33 -5.83 4.96
CA ALA A 479 -0.69 -5.71 3.55
C ALA A 479 -2.15 -5.29 3.42
N VAL A 480 -2.54 -4.75 2.26
CA VAL A 480 -3.90 -4.25 1.99
C VAL A 480 -4.39 -4.85 0.67
N TRP A 481 -5.65 -5.27 0.63
CA TRP A 481 -6.31 -5.51 -0.66
C TRP A 481 -7.36 -4.43 -0.93
N THR A 482 -7.72 -4.26 -2.19
CA THR A 482 -8.63 -3.17 -2.61
C THR A 482 -10.11 -3.50 -2.42
N GLY A 483 -10.43 -4.31 -1.42
CA GLY A 483 -11.81 -4.66 -1.04
C GLY A 483 -12.58 -5.45 -2.09
N ASP A 484 -13.92 -5.36 -2.01
CA ASP A 484 -14.87 -6.15 -2.79
C ASP A 484 -15.04 -5.59 -4.20
N ASN A 485 -14.10 -5.93 -5.07
CA ASN A 485 -14.16 -5.60 -6.49
C ASN A 485 -15.11 -6.58 -7.26
N ARG A 486 -15.17 -6.43 -8.58
CA ARG A 486 -16.06 -7.24 -9.42
C ARG A 486 -15.34 -7.82 -10.62
N SER A 487 -15.87 -8.94 -11.11
CA SER A 487 -15.38 -9.65 -12.30
C SER A 487 -15.75 -8.87 -13.58
N PHE A 488 -15.31 -7.60 -13.66
CA PHE A 488 -15.50 -6.70 -14.78
C PHE A 488 -14.17 -6.16 -15.30
N TRP A 489 -14.12 -5.89 -16.61
CA TRP A 489 -12.92 -5.32 -17.24
C TRP A 489 -12.57 -3.93 -16.68
N GLU A 490 -13.58 -3.14 -16.33
CA GLU A 490 -13.41 -1.82 -15.71
C GLU A 490 -12.71 -1.93 -14.34
N HIS A 491 -12.99 -2.99 -13.58
CA HIS A 491 -12.33 -3.24 -12.30
C HIS A 491 -10.87 -3.70 -12.47
N LEU A 492 -10.58 -4.48 -13.51
CA LEU A 492 -9.21 -4.79 -13.89
C LEU A 492 -8.45 -3.50 -14.25
N GLN A 493 -9.04 -2.62 -15.06
CA GLN A 493 -8.44 -1.33 -15.43
C GLN A 493 -8.20 -0.45 -14.21
N MET A 494 -9.19 -0.30 -13.33
CA MET A 494 -9.14 0.55 -12.15
C MET A 494 -8.16 0.02 -11.10
N SER A 495 -7.91 -1.29 -11.02
CA SER A 495 -7.01 -1.88 -10.03
C SER A 495 -5.58 -1.32 -10.12
N ILE A 496 -5.10 -1.00 -11.31
CA ILE A 496 -3.75 -0.46 -11.52
C ILE A 496 -3.57 0.91 -10.86
N PRO A 497 -4.33 1.97 -11.19
CA PRO A 497 -4.18 3.26 -10.54
C PRO A 497 -4.49 3.23 -9.03
N MET A 498 -5.38 2.34 -8.56
CA MET A 498 -5.65 2.16 -7.14
C MET A 498 -4.39 1.67 -6.40
N ILE A 499 -3.74 0.61 -6.89
CA ILE A 499 -2.51 0.06 -6.29
C ILE A 499 -1.36 1.07 -6.38
N LEU A 500 -1.24 1.79 -7.50
CA LEU A 500 -0.23 2.83 -7.66
C LEU A 500 -0.41 3.96 -6.64
N ASN A 501 -1.63 4.45 -6.42
CA ASN A 501 -1.93 5.47 -5.42
C ASN A 501 -1.75 4.98 -3.97
N LEU A 502 -2.06 3.71 -3.67
CA LEU A 502 -1.72 3.08 -2.39
C LEU A 502 -0.21 3.07 -2.17
N GLY A 503 0.57 2.64 -3.16
CA GLY A 503 2.03 2.67 -3.12
C GLY A 503 2.59 4.07 -2.89
N LEU A 504 2.06 5.08 -3.60
CA LEU A 504 2.37 6.49 -3.41
C LEU A 504 1.90 7.06 -2.06
N SER A 505 1.08 6.32 -1.32
CA SER A 505 0.63 6.66 0.05
C SER A 505 1.34 5.82 1.12
N GLY A 506 2.48 5.19 0.80
CA GLY A 506 3.29 4.39 1.71
C GLY A 506 2.86 2.92 1.83
N VAL A 507 1.72 2.52 1.25
CA VAL A 507 1.18 1.16 1.30
C VAL A 507 1.60 0.38 0.05
N THR A 508 2.85 -0.01 0.00
CA THR A 508 3.39 -0.70 -1.18
C THR A 508 2.94 -2.16 -1.28
N PHE A 509 2.66 -2.84 -0.15
CA PHE A 509 2.21 -4.23 -0.16
C PHE A 509 0.70 -4.29 -0.33
N SER A 510 0.24 -4.08 -1.55
CA SER A 510 -1.18 -4.07 -1.89
C SER A 510 -1.47 -4.78 -3.21
N GLY A 511 -2.73 -5.18 -3.41
CA GLY A 511 -3.20 -5.83 -4.63
C GLY A 511 -4.72 -5.99 -4.63
N PRO A 512 -5.33 -6.30 -5.79
CA PRO A 512 -6.77 -6.53 -5.90
C PRO A 512 -7.11 -8.00 -5.63
N ASP A 513 -8.39 -8.31 -5.52
CA ASP A 513 -8.89 -9.66 -5.73
C ASP A 513 -8.81 -10.00 -7.22
N VAL A 514 -7.87 -10.90 -7.56
CA VAL A 514 -7.60 -11.30 -8.94
C VAL A 514 -8.76 -12.13 -9.48
N GLY A 515 -9.27 -11.74 -10.64
CA GLY A 515 -10.46 -12.31 -11.25
C GLY A 515 -11.74 -11.57 -10.90
N GLY A 516 -11.73 -10.77 -9.84
CA GLY A 516 -12.87 -10.08 -9.26
C GLY A 516 -13.57 -10.89 -8.19
N PHE A 517 -13.99 -10.25 -7.09
CA PHE A 517 -14.67 -10.89 -5.98
C PHE A 517 -16.12 -11.23 -6.34
N ALA A 518 -16.93 -10.24 -6.70
CA ALA A 518 -18.35 -10.42 -7.01
C ALA A 518 -18.58 -10.62 -8.51
N HIS A 519 -19.68 -11.25 -8.85
CA HIS A 519 -20.07 -11.69 -10.21
C HIS A 519 -19.21 -12.82 -10.78
N ASP A 520 -19.55 -13.23 -12.01
CA ASP A 520 -18.92 -14.34 -12.72
C ASP A 520 -17.81 -13.84 -13.64
N ALA A 521 -16.60 -14.32 -13.41
CA ALA A 521 -15.49 -14.08 -14.33
C ALA A 521 -15.64 -14.91 -15.61
N SER A 522 -15.04 -14.40 -16.70
CA SER A 522 -14.75 -15.22 -17.88
C SER A 522 -13.32 -15.77 -17.82
N GLY A 523 -13.04 -16.84 -18.56
CA GLY A 523 -11.68 -17.40 -18.64
C GLY A 523 -10.66 -16.39 -19.18
N GLU A 524 -11.07 -15.51 -20.13
CA GLU A 524 -10.20 -14.46 -20.65
C GLU A 524 -9.89 -13.40 -19.59
N LEU A 525 -10.91 -12.92 -18.87
CA LEU A 525 -10.75 -11.93 -17.82
C LEU A 525 -9.84 -12.46 -16.71
N LEU A 526 -10.08 -13.70 -16.23
CA LEU A 526 -9.24 -14.32 -15.22
C LEU A 526 -7.79 -14.46 -15.68
N ALA A 527 -7.56 -14.88 -16.94
CA ALA A 527 -6.22 -15.01 -17.49
C ALA A 527 -5.51 -13.64 -17.55
N ARG A 528 -6.17 -12.60 -18.06
CA ARG A 528 -5.60 -11.24 -18.12
C ARG A 528 -5.39 -10.64 -16.72
N TRP A 529 -6.30 -10.90 -15.78
CA TRP A 529 -6.11 -10.42 -14.40
C TRP A 529 -4.96 -11.15 -13.69
N THR A 530 -4.81 -12.46 -13.94
CA THR A 530 -3.67 -13.23 -13.42
C THR A 530 -2.34 -12.70 -13.96
N GLN A 531 -2.30 -12.23 -15.21
CA GLN A 531 -1.12 -11.56 -15.78
C GLN A 531 -0.74 -10.32 -14.98
N VAL A 532 -1.72 -9.47 -14.64
CA VAL A 532 -1.51 -8.29 -13.80
C VAL A 532 -1.08 -8.71 -12.39
N GLY A 533 -1.83 -9.63 -11.77
CA GLY A 533 -1.59 -10.12 -10.41
C GLY A 533 -0.18 -10.71 -10.22
N ALA A 534 0.39 -11.34 -11.25
CA ALA A 534 1.75 -11.85 -11.19
C ALA A 534 2.81 -10.75 -10.93
N PHE A 535 2.49 -9.48 -11.21
CA PHE A 535 3.38 -8.34 -11.03
C PHE A 535 2.88 -7.30 -10.01
N THR A 536 1.67 -7.48 -9.45
CA THR A 536 1.25 -6.66 -8.29
C THR A 536 2.01 -7.10 -7.03
N PRO A 537 2.25 -6.23 -6.05
CA PRO A 537 2.92 -6.59 -4.82
C PRO A 537 2.23 -7.73 -4.07
N TYR A 538 0.91 -7.68 -3.88
CA TYR A 538 0.09 -8.75 -3.33
C TYR A 538 -0.66 -9.50 -4.43
N PHE A 539 -0.66 -10.85 -4.39
CA PHE A 539 -1.22 -11.70 -5.46
C PHE A 539 -2.12 -12.78 -4.89
N ARG A 540 -3.41 -12.47 -4.77
CA ARG A 540 -4.46 -13.38 -4.30
C ARG A 540 -5.61 -13.46 -5.31
N ASN A 541 -6.03 -14.68 -5.66
CA ASN A 541 -7.32 -14.96 -6.30
C ASN A 541 -8.37 -15.11 -5.20
N HIS A 542 -9.48 -14.35 -5.28
CA HIS A 542 -10.59 -14.43 -4.32
C HIS A 542 -11.91 -14.18 -5.03
N SER A 543 -12.95 -14.95 -4.68
CA SER A 543 -14.29 -14.87 -5.27
C SER A 543 -15.39 -15.18 -4.26
N VAL A 544 -16.56 -14.58 -4.49
CA VAL A 544 -17.73 -14.68 -3.59
C VAL A 544 -18.47 -16.02 -3.75
N ILE A 545 -19.20 -16.41 -2.70
CA ILE A 545 -20.15 -17.52 -2.72
C ILE A 545 -21.20 -17.33 -3.82
N GLY A 546 -21.57 -18.42 -4.50
CA GLY A 546 -22.55 -18.39 -5.59
C GLY A 546 -22.01 -17.98 -6.96
N SER A 547 -20.79 -17.38 -7.04
CA SER A 547 -20.14 -17.11 -8.32
C SER A 547 -19.48 -18.36 -8.91
N VAL A 548 -19.18 -18.34 -10.22
CA VAL A 548 -18.36 -19.39 -10.85
C VAL A 548 -17.01 -19.52 -10.14
N ARG A 549 -16.51 -20.75 -10.11
CA ARG A 549 -15.19 -21.04 -9.54
C ARG A 549 -14.08 -20.36 -10.35
N GLN A 550 -13.05 -19.85 -9.66
CA GLN A 550 -11.94 -19.13 -10.26
C GLN A 550 -10.57 -19.80 -10.01
N GLU A 551 -10.55 -21.07 -9.56
CA GLU A 551 -9.28 -21.80 -9.50
C GLU A 551 -8.67 -21.86 -10.90
N PRO A 552 -7.34 -21.97 -11.03
CA PRO A 552 -6.64 -21.86 -12.32
C PRO A 552 -7.16 -22.76 -13.45
N TRP A 553 -7.78 -23.89 -13.13
CA TRP A 553 -8.34 -24.88 -14.06
C TRP A 553 -9.82 -24.71 -14.36
N SER A 554 -10.53 -23.77 -13.74
CA SER A 554 -12.01 -23.69 -13.77
C SER A 554 -12.59 -23.38 -15.15
N PHE A 555 -11.80 -22.77 -16.05
CA PHE A 555 -12.24 -22.36 -17.40
C PHE A 555 -11.67 -23.21 -18.55
N GLY A 556 -11.13 -24.39 -18.24
CA GLY A 556 -10.62 -25.34 -19.21
C GLY A 556 -9.14 -25.13 -19.57
N GLU A 557 -8.59 -26.12 -20.28
CA GLU A 557 -7.15 -26.31 -20.50
C GLU A 557 -6.43 -25.09 -21.12
N LYS A 558 -7.10 -24.40 -22.06
CA LYS A 558 -6.55 -23.18 -22.69
C LYS A 558 -6.18 -22.12 -21.67
N TYR A 559 -7.09 -21.79 -20.77
CA TYR A 559 -6.91 -20.77 -19.75
C TYR A 559 -6.02 -21.26 -18.60
N GLU A 560 -6.15 -22.53 -18.21
CA GLU A 560 -5.29 -23.18 -17.21
C GLU A 560 -3.82 -23.04 -17.58
N LYS A 561 -3.44 -23.31 -18.82
CA LYS A 561 -2.06 -23.16 -19.30
C LYS A 561 -1.53 -21.72 -19.16
N ILE A 562 -2.36 -20.74 -19.50
CA ILE A 562 -1.99 -19.33 -19.42
C ILE A 562 -1.86 -18.89 -17.96
N ILE A 563 -2.85 -19.21 -17.13
CA ILE A 563 -2.86 -18.86 -15.71
C ILE A 563 -1.66 -19.50 -15.00
N LYS A 564 -1.41 -20.80 -15.24
CA LYS A 564 -0.25 -21.50 -14.71
C LYS A 564 1.07 -20.83 -15.12
N LYS A 565 1.24 -20.47 -16.40
CA LYS A 565 2.43 -19.75 -16.90
C LYS A 565 2.74 -18.49 -16.08
N TYR A 566 1.71 -17.69 -15.75
CA TYR A 566 1.91 -16.43 -15.00
C TYR A 566 2.07 -16.64 -13.51
N ILE A 567 1.44 -17.65 -12.93
CA ILE A 567 1.74 -18.04 -11.55
C ILE A 567 3.20 -18.53 -11.45
N GLU A 568 3.66 -19.39 -12.37
CA GLU A 568 5.07 -19.83 -12.43
C GLU A 568 6.03 -18.65 -12.62
N LEU A 569 5.65 -17.69 -13.47
CA LEU A 569 6.43 -16.47 -13.70
C LEU A 569 6.59 -15.64 -12.42
N ARG A 570 5.57 -15.54 -11.56
CA ARG A 570 5.67 -14.90 -10.24
C ARG A 570 6.78 -15.51 -9.39
N TYR A 571 6.89 -16.84 -9.36
CA TYR A 571 7.93 -17.53 -8.59
C TYR A 571 9.31 -17.37 -9.21
N LEU A 572 9.39 -17.32 -10.53
CA LEU A 572 10.64 -17.03 -11.25
C LEU A 572 11.13 -15.59 -10.93
N TRP A 573 10.23 -14.61 -10.88
CA TRP A 573 10.52 -13.20 -10.58
C TRP A 573 10.67 -12.91 -9.08
N ARG A 574 10.44 -13.88 -8.19
CA ARG A 574 10.44 -13.66 -6.75
C ARG A 574 11.74 -13.06 -6.19
N PRO A 575 12.98 -13.43 -6.63
CA PRO A 575 14.20 -12.79 -6.14
C PRO A 575 14.24 -11.28 -6.46
N GLN A 576 13.80 -10.92 -7.67
CA GLN A 576 13.65 -9.51 -8.07
C GLN A 576 12.62 -8.78 -7.19
N LEU A 577 11.45 -9.37 -7.03
CA LEU A 577 10.38 -8.81 -6.19
C LEU A 577 10.83 -8.64 -4.74
N TYR A 578 11.48 -9.67 -4.18
CA TYR A 578 11.93 -9.62 -2.78
C TYR A 578 12.98 -8.54 -2.55
N THR A 579 13.87 -8.30 -3.53
CA THR A 579 14.80 -7.15 -3.52
C THR A 579 14.05 -5.82 -3.48
N LEU A 580 12.98 -5.66 -4.27
CA LEU A 580 12.14 -4.45 -4.24
C LEU A 580 11.37 -4.29 -2.92
N PHE A 581 10.92 -5.39 -2.31
CA PHE A 581 10.31 -5.36 -0.97
C PHE A 581 11.33 -4.96 0.10
N ALA A 582 12.59 -5.40 -0.02
CA ALA A 582 13.65 -4.95 0.88
C ALA A 582 13.95 -3.45 0.69
N GLU A 583 13.97 -2.95 -0.55
CA GLU A 583 14.07 -1.51 -0.83
C GLU A 583 12.92 -0.73 -0.19
N ALA A 584 11.68 -1.21 -0.32
CA ALA A 584 10.50 -0.59 0.29
C ALA A 584 10.58 -0.55 1.82
N SER A 585 11.03 -1.63 2.45
CA SER A 585 11.24 -1.70 3.89
C SER A 585 12.33 -0.75 4.38
N LEU A 586 13.39 -0.54 3.60
CA LEU A 586 14.53 0.30 3.96
C LEU A 586 14.30 1.79 3.64
N LYS A 587 13.66 2.10 2.49
CA LYS A 587 13.58 3.46 1.95
C LYS A 587 12.15 4.00 1.82
N GLY A 588 11.12 3.14 1.90
CA GLY A 588 9.74 3.51 1.64
C GLY A 588 9.39 3.60 0.14
N THR A 589 10.30 3.21 -0.74
CA THR A 589 10.11 3.24 -2.20
C THR A 589 9.13 2.14 -2.63
N PRO A 590 8.05 2.41 -3.37
CA PRO A 590 7.08 1.38 -3.73
C PRO A 590 7.64 0.33 -4.70
N VAL A 591 7.15 -0.91 -4.58
CA VAL A 591 7.50 -2.02 -5.49
C VAL A 591 6.93 -1.78 -6.89
N MET A 592 5.64 -1.44 -6.96
CA MET A 592 4.91 -1.06 -8.17
C MET A 592 4.81 0.46 -8.24
N ARG A 593 5.28 1.06 -9.33
CA ARG A 593 5.47 2.52 -9.46
C ARG A 593 4.78 3.07 -10.70
N PRO A 594 4.17 4.25 -10.66
CA PRO A 594 3.78 4.94 -11.89
C PRO A 594 5.04 5.37 -12.67
N LEU A 595 4.91 5.56 -13.98
CA LEU A 595 6.06 5.89 -14.83
C LEU A 595 6.72 7.22 -14.42
N PHE A 596 5.94 8.23 -14.04
CA PHE A 596 6.47 9.52 -13.60
C PHE A 596 7.37 9.43 -12.35
N PHE A 597 7.23 8.38 -11.56
CA PHE A 597 8.04 8.17 -10.37
C PHE A 597 9.54 8.02 -10.70
N GLU A 598 9.82 7.36 -11.82
CA GLU A 598 11.19 7.18 -12.36
C GLU A 598 11.54 8.22 -13.43
N TYR A 599 10.52 8.79 -14.11
CA TYR A 599 10.67 9.78 -15.19
C TYR A 599 9.90 11.06 -14.87
N PRO A 600 10.23 11.78 -13.77
CA PRO A 600 9.43 12.92 -13.30
C PRO A 600 9.45 14.12 -14.25
N HIS A 601 10.41 14.20 -15.19
CA HIS A 601 10.50 15.28 -16.16
C HIS A 601 9.83 14.96 -17.51
N ASP A 602 9.36 13.72 -17.69
CA ASP A 602 8.59 13.30 -18.87
C ASP A 602 7.09 13.48 -18.64
N THR A 603 6.56 14.60 -19.13
CA THR A 603 5.15 14.97 -18.94
C THR A 603 4.14 13.98 -19.55
N ASN A 604 4.55 13.18 -20.53
CA ASN A 604 3.70 12.13 -21.10
C ASN A 604 3.35 11.05 -20.08
N THR A 605 4.19 10.88 -19.03
CA THR A 605 4.01 9.85 -18.00
C THR A 605 2.97 10.22 -16.93
N TYR A 606 2.59 11.49 -16.82
CA TYR A 606 1.81 12.02 -15.69
C TYR A 606 0.38 11.49 -15.58
N GLN A 607 -0.23 11.12 -16.70
CA GLN A 607 -1.60 10.62 -16.73
C GLN A 607 -1.73 9.14 -17.11
N ILE A 608 -0.60 8.43 -17.27
CA ILE A 608 -0.64 7.02 -17.65
C ILE A 608 -1.12 6.20 -16.44
N SER A 609 -2.32 5.61 -16.56
CA SER A 609 -2.99 4.82 -15.53
C SER A 609 -3.07 3.33 -15.85
N ASP A 610 -2.58 2.89 -17.02
CA ASP A 610 -2.83 1.58 -17.61
C ASP A 610 -1.55 0.76 -17.85
N GLN A 611 -0.41 1.28 -17.42
CA GLN A 611 0.87 0.58 -17.35
C GLN A 611 1.67 1.10 -16.15
N PHE A 612 2.64 0.33 -15.70
CA PHE A 612 3.40 0.64 -14.51
C PHE A 612 4.85 0.15 -14.58
N MET A 613 5.67 0.64 -13.68
CA MET A 613 7.02 0.15 -13.48
C MET A 613 7.07 -0.82 -12.29
N LEU A 614 7.86 -1.86 -12.43
CA LEU A 614 8.29 -2.75 -11.36
C LEU A 614 9.75 -2.39 -11.01
N GLY A 615 9.94 -1.71 -9.90
CA GLY A 615 11.21 -1.04 -9.64
C GLY A 615 11.50 0.05 -10.70
N GLU A 616 12.78 0.29 -10.98
CA GLU A 616 13.23 1.38 -11.86
C GLU A 616 13.50 0.95 -13.32
N ASN A 617 13.51 -0.35 -13.60
CA ASN A 617 14.03 -0.86 -14.88
C ASN A 617 13.04 -1.72 -15.68
N VAL A 618 11.83 -1.96 -15.19
CA VAL A 618 10.87 -2.86 -15.83
C VAL A 618 9.54 -2.15 -16.03
N ILE A 619 9.04 -2.12 -17.27
CA ILE A 619 7.69 -1.67 -17.60
C ILE A 619 6.81 -2.89 -17.83
N VAL A 620 5.64 -2.89 -17.22
CA VAL A 620 4.57 -3.88 -17.40
C VAL A 620 3.36 -3.16 -17.97
N ALA A 621 2.89 -3.61 -19.13
CA ALA A 621 1.80 -2.96 -19.86
C ALA A 621 0.66 -3.94 -20.18
N PRO A 622 -0.28 -4.19 -19.25
CA PRO A 622 -1.31 -5.20 -19.39
C PRO A 622 -2.33 -4.89 -20.48
N VAL A 623 -2.89 -5.94 -21.10
CA VAL A 623 -4.07 -5.85 -21.96
C VAL A 623 -5.31 -5.90 -21.06
N MET A 624 -6.16 -4.88 -21.12
CA MET A 624 -7.29 -4.68 -20.23
C MET A 624 -8.62 -4.49 -20.97
N GLN A 625 -8.71 -5.03 -22.18
CA GLN A 625 -9.92 -5.02 -23.00
C GLN A 625 -10.20 -6.41 -23.57
N PRO A 626 -11.47 -6.84 -23.59
CA PRO A 626 -11.84 -8.14 -24.10
C PRO A 626 -11.46 -8.30 -25.58
N GLY A 627 -10.90 -9.46 -25.94
CA GLY A 627 -10.55 -9.81 -27.31
C GLY A 627 -9.39 -9.03 -27.93
N ALA A 628 -8.78 -8.09 -27.20
CA ALA A 628 -7.69 -7.28 -27.74
C ALA A 628 -6.40 -8.10 -27.88
N LYS A 629 -5.76 -7.95 -29.05
CA LYS A 629 -4.51 -8.60 -29.43
C LYS A 629 -3.35 -7.61 -29.64
N HIS A 630 -3.61 -6.35 -29.46
CA HIS A 630 -2.64 -5.26 -29.56
C HIS A 630 -2.88 -4.25 -28.47
N ARG A 631 -1.82 -3.57 -28.06
CA ARG A 631 -1.85 -2.52 -27.07
C ARG A 631 -0.90 -1.40 -27.45
N ALA A 632 -1.33 -0.15 -27.29
CA ALA A 632 -0.43 1.00 -27.30
C ALA A 632 0.34 1.05 -25.97
N VAL A 633 1.66 1.09 -26.04
CA VAL A 633 2.56 1.16 -24.87
C VAL A 633 3.44 2.38 -25.01
N TYR A 634 3.48 3.23 -24.00
CA TYR A 634 4.43 4.32 -23.90
C TYR A 634 5.73 3.80 -23.29
N LEU A 635 6.84 3.99 -23.99
CA LEU A 635 8.18 3.75 -23.50
C LEU A 635 8.86 5.11 -23.28
N PRO A 636 9.28 5.47 -22.03
CA PRO A 636 10.04 6.69 -21.77
C PRO A 636 11.39 6.70 -22.52
N GLU A 637 12.01 7.87 -22.60
CA GLU A 637 13.28 8.06 -23.31
C GLU A 637 14.33 7.01 -22.90
N GLY A 638 15.06 6.52 -23.90
CA GLY A 638 16.04 5.44 -23.79
C GLY A 638 15.66 4.24 -24.63
N SER A 639 16.41 3.17 -24.55
CA SER A 639 16.15 1.93 -25.30
C SER A 639 15.61 0.85 -24.35
N TRP A 640 14.62 0.09 -24.84
CA TRP A 640 13.91 -0.94 -24.09
C TRP A 640 13.97 -2.27 -24.83
N ILE A 641 14.15 -3.36 -24.10
CA ILE A 641 14.21 -4.71 -24.64
C ILE A 641 12.94 -5.46 -24.25
N ASP A 642 12.22 -5.96 -25.24
CA ASP A 642 11.04 -6.82 -25.03
C ASP A 642 11.47 -8.13 -24.34
N TYR A 643 10.87 -8.43 -23.20
CA TYR A 643 11.22 -9.59 -22.36
C TYR A 643 11.04 -10.94 -23.06
N TRP A 644 10.08 -11.04 -24.00
CA TRP A 644 9.74 -12.29 -24.66
C TRP A 644 10.55 -12.56 -25.93
N THR A 645 10.98 -11.49 -26.63
CA THR A 645 11.53 -11.60 -27.97
C THR A 645 12.96 -11.08 -28.10
N ASP A 646 13.49 -10.44 -27.06
CA ASP A 646 14.77 -9.70 -27.08
C ASP A 646 14.81 -8.55 -28.12
N LYS A 647 13.68 -8.18 -28.70
CA LYS A 647 13.60 -7.07 -29.63
C LYS A 647 13.84 -5.74 -28.90
N VAL A 648 14.71 -4.90 -29.48
CA VAL A 648 14.98 -3.55 -28.98
C VAL A 648 13.95 -2.58 -29.52
N TRP A 649 13.45 -1.70 -28.65
CA TRP A 649 12.53 -0.63 -28.95
C TRP A 649 13.09 0.70 -28.46
N GLU A 650 13.03 1.74 -29.29
CA GLU A 650 13.41 3.10 -28.91
C GLU A 650 12.29 3.80 -28.16
N GLY A 651 12.62 4.40 -27.02
CA GLY A 651 11.68 5.13 -26.18
C GLY A 651 11.40 6.57 -26.61
N GLY A 652 10.70 7.33 -25.75
CA GLY A 652 10.21 8.69 -25.98
C GLY A 652 8.91 8.72 -26.80
N THR A 653 8.25 7.58 -27.03
CA THR A 653 7.05 7.49 -27.88
C THR A 653 6.16 6.29 -27.55
N TYR A 654 4.98 6.26 -28.13
CA TYR A 654 4.06 5.13 -28.11
C TYR A 654 4.38 4.11 -29.19
N HIS A 655 4.29 2.83 -28.84
CA HIS A 655 4.42 1.71 -29.76
C HIS A 655 3.16 0.84 -29.73
N LEU A 656 2.72 0.38 -30.90
CA LEU A 656 1.66 -0.63 -30.99
C LEU A 656 2.29 -2.02 -30.86
N ILE A 657 2.03 -2.65 -29.71
CA ILE A 657 2.63 -3.94 -29.35
C ILE A 657 1.60 -5.06 -29.58
N GLN A 658 2.00 -6.11 -30.28
CA GLN A 658 1.19 -7.33 -30.39
C GLN A 658 1.21 -8.06 -29.06
N ALA A 659 0.03 -8.44 -28.57
CA ALA A 659 -0.16 -9.09 -27.28
C ALA A 659 -1.29 -10.13 -27.35
N GLU A 660 -0.96 -11.30 -27.92
CA GLU A 660 -1.87 -12.45 -27.90
C GLU A 660 -2.25 -12.79 -26.45
N LEU A 661 -3.30 -13.59 -26.25
CA LEU A 661 -3.88 -13.83 -24.92
C LEU A 661 -2.86 -14.32 -23.87
N ASP A 662 -1.87 -15.08 -24.30
CA ASP A 662 -0.83 -15.62 -23.43
C ASP A 662 0.40 -14.69 -23.25
N ILE A 663 0.37 -13.48 -23.83
CA ILE A 663 1.45 -12.49 -23.77
C ILE A 663 1.00 -11.26 -22.97
N LEU A 664 1.74 -10.98 -21.91
CA LEU A 664 1.77 -9.72 -21.19
C LEU A 664 2.96 -8.92 -21.68
N PRO A 665 2.80 -7.76 -22.30
CA PRO A 665 3.92 -6.91 -22.69
C PRO A 665 4.76 -6.49 -21.48
N ILE A 666 6.04 -6.82 -21.51
CA ILE A 666 7.04 -6.50 -20.48
C ILE A 666 8.27 -5.98 -21.18
N PHE A 667 8.78 -4.84 -20.76
CA PHE A 667 9.98 -4.21 -21.32
C PHE A 667 11.00 -3.97 -20.24
N ILE A 668 12.25 -4.32 -20.53
CA ILE A 668 13.38 -4.13 -19.62
C ILE A 668 14.25 -3.02 -20.19
N LYS A 669 14.61 -2.06 -19.36
CA LYS A 669 15.50 -0.96 -19.76
C LYS A 669 16.85 -1.49 -20.18
N GLN A 670 17.32 -1.12 -21.36
CA GLN A 670 18.65 -1.49 -21.83
C GLN A 670 19.73 -0.86 -20.91
N GLY A 671 20.77 -1.60 -20.60
CA GLY A 671 21.79 -1.19 -19.61
C GLY A 671 21.43 -1.56 -18.17
N SER A 672 20.40 -2.40 -17.94
CA SER A 672 19.98 -2.85 -16.63
C SER A 672 20.19 -4.35 -16.39
N VAL A 673 19.95 -4.75 -15.14
CA VAL A 673 20.04 -6.13 -14.67
C VAL A 673 18.79 -6.47 -13.89
N ILE A 674 18.31 -7.69 -14.04
CA ILE A 674 17.29 -8.29 -13.17
C ILE A 674 17.76 -9.64 -12.66
N VAL A 675 17.30 -10.03 -11.46
CA VAL A 675 17.61 -11.36 -10.89
C VAL A 675 16.36 -12.21 -10.84
N LEU A 676 16.43 -13.36 -11.49
CA LEU A 676 15.38 -14.36 -11.50
C LEU A 676 15.79 -15.59 -10.68
N GLY A 677 14.80 -16.36 -10.24
CA GLY A 677 14.99 -17.61 -9.51
C GLY A 677 14.85 -18.84 -10.37
N GLU A 678 14.49 -19.94 -9.73
CA GLU A 678 14.19 -21.22 -10.37
C GLU A 678 12.67 -21.49 -10.28
N PRO A 679 12.09 -22.26 -11.22
CA PRO A 679 10.71 -22.71 -11.11
C PRO A 679 10.48 -23.51 -9.84
N LYS A 680 9.40 -23.22 -9.11
CA LYS A 680 9.08 -23.84 -7.82
C LYS A 680 7.58 -23.98 -7.64
N LEU A 681 7.18 -24.93 -6.78
CA LEU A 681 5.78 -25.11 -6.40
C LEU A 681 5.40 -24.34 -5.14
N THR A 682 6.37 -23.98 -4.28
CA THR A 682 6.17 -23.20 -3.06
C THR A 682 7.39 -22.35 -2.74
N SER A 683 7.22 -21.31 -1.94
CA SER A 683 8.32 -20.47 -1.46
C SER A 683 9.23 -21.15 -0.42
N GLU A 684 8.77 -22.22 0.21
CA GLU A 684 9.59 -23.03 1.15
C GLU A 684 10.73 -23.75 0.48
N LYS A 685 10.57 -24.11 -0.80
CA LYS A 685 11.65 -24.76 -1.55
C LYS A 685 12.77 -23.75 -1.80
N LYS A 686 13.93 -24.01 -1.19
CA LYS A 686 15.09 -23.13 -1.29
C LYS A 686 15.69 -23.13 -2.68
N GLU A 687 16.18 -21.97 -3.11
CA GLU A 687 16.87 -21.84 -4.39
C GLU A 687 18.26 -22.43 -4.31
N LYS A 688 18.65 -23.17 -5.34
CA LYS A 688 20.02 -23.67 -5.51
C LYS A 688 20.82 -22.75 -6.42
N ARG A 689 20.12 -22.04 -7.29
CA ARG A 689 20.67 -21.14 -8.32
C ARG A 689 19.81 -19.87 -8.41
N ILE A 690 20.48 -18.75 -8.68
CA ILE A 690 19.85 -17.51 -9.16
C ILE A 690 20.31 -17.22 -10.59
N GLN A 691 19.47 -16.50 -11.35
CA GLN A 691 19.75 -16.14 -12.73
C GLN A 691 19.96 -14.65 -12.82
N LEU A 692 21.14 -14.20 -13.25
CA LEU A 692 21.47 -12.81 -13.49
C LEU A 692 21.25 -12.49 -14.96
N HIS A 693 20.15 -11.82 -15.28
CA HIS A 693 19.80 -11.40 -16.63
C HIS A 693 20.34 -10.00 -16.88
N ILE A 694 21.27 -9.84 -17.80
CA ILE A 694 21.95 -8.60 -18.16
C ILE A 694 21.38 -8.14 -19.51
N TYR A 695 20.70 -7.01 -19.51
CA TYR A 695 20.15 -6.37 -20.71
C TYR A 695 21.16 -5.35 -21.22
N PHE A 696 21.98 -5.80 -22.17
CA PHE A 696 23.20 -5.14 -22.57
C PHE A 696 22.98 -3.77 -23.22
N LYS A 697 23.88 -2.82 -22.90
CA LYS A 697 24.09 -1.59 -23.64
C LYS A 697 25.59 -1.30 -23.71
N GLU A 698 26.10 -1.12 -24.93
CA GLU A 698 27.51 -0.90 -25.17
C GLU A 698 28.01 0.38 -24.51
N ASN A 699 29.22 0.35 -23.92
CA ASN A 699 29.87 1.45 -23.23
C ASN A 699 29.10 2.01 -22.00
N GLU A 700 28.12 1.30 -21.47
CA GLU A 700 27.47 1.66 -20.23
C GLU A 700 27.84 0.73 -19.07
N LYS A 701 27.76 1.28 -17.84
CA LYS A 701 27.89 0.54 -16.60
C LYS A 701 26.50 0.24 -16.07
N ALA A 702 26.20 -1.06 -15.87
CA ALA A 702 25.01 -1.48 -15.12
C ALA A 702 25.37 -1.71 -13.65
N VAL A 703 24.56 -1.19 -12.75
CA VAL A 703 24.67 -1.43 -11.31
C VAL A 703 23.36 -2.03 -10.84
N TYR A 704 23.44 -3.12 -10.07
CA TYR A 704 22.27 -3.76 -9.50
C TYR A 704 22.56 -4.20 -8.07
N GLN A 705 21.65 -3.91 -7.16
CA GLN A 705 21.72 -4.34 -5.78
C GLN A 705 20.71 -5.46 -5.53
N PHE A 706 21.19 -6.63 -5.20
CA PHE A 706 20.41 -7.81 -4.90
C PHE A 706 20.37 -8.05 -3.39
N TYR A 707 19.17 -8.29 -2.87
CA TYR A 707 18.94 -8.59 -1.46
C TYR A 707 18.40 -10.00 -1.28
N ASP A 708 18.91 -10.72 -0.27
CA ASP A 708 18.37 -11.99 0.17
C ASP A 708 18.59 -12.24 1.68
N ASP A 709 17.71 -13.03 2.30
CA ASP A 709 17.79 -13.49 3.70
C ASP A 709 17.08 -14.85 3.85
N ASP A 710 16.84 -15.29 5.10
CA ASP A 710 16.15 -16.57 5.35
C ASP A 710 14.67 -16.57 4.93
N GLY A 711 14.08 -15.40 4.69
CA GLY A 711 12.69 -15.22 4.24
C GLY A 711 11.62 -15.46 5.29
N SER A 712 11.99 -15.66 6.56
CA SER A 712 11.03 -16.04 7.60
C SER A 712 11.23 -15.36 8.97
N SER A 713 12.48 -15.08 9.36
CA SER A 713 12.78 -14.50 10.67
C SER A 713 13.07 -13.01 10.63
N PHE A 714 13.12 -12.36 11.80
CA PHE A 714 13.58 -10.97 11.94
C PHE A 714 15.11 -10.86 12.04
N ASP A 715 15.85 -11.94 11.82
CA ASP A 715 17.31 -11.96 11.92
C ASP A 715 18.00 -10.96 10.98
N TYR A 716 17.33 -10.56 9.90
CA TYR A 716 17.82 -9.51 8.99
C TYR A 716 18.04 -8.16 9.71
N GLU A 717 17.26 -7.83 10.75
CA GLU A 717 17.43 -6.62 11.55
C GLU A 717 18.76 -6.61 12.32
N SER A 718 19.34 -7.80 12.58
CA SER A 718 20.65 -8.01 13.22
C SER A 718 21.79 -8.26 12.24
N GLY A 719 21.59 -7.98 10.93
CA GLY A 719 22.63 -8.11 9.90
C GLY A 719 22.71 -9.49 9.24
N LYS A 720 21.79 -10.43 9.54
CA LYS A 720 21.71 -11.73 8.86
C LYS A 720 20.94 -11.62 7.54
N TYR A 721 21.48 -10.88 6.63
CA TYR A 721 21.06 -10.76 5.23
C TYR A 721 22.28 -10.80 4.32
N ILE A 722 22.10 -10.95 3.02
CA ILE A 722 23.09 -10.66 1.99
C ILE A 722 22.57 -9.51 1.13
N LEU A 723 23.41 -8.50 0.95
CA LEU A 723 23.25 -7.45 -0.03
C LEU A 723 24.43 -7.55 -1.00
N ALA A 724 24.15 -7.96 -2.23
CA ALA A 724 25.17 -8.11 -3.27
C ALA A 724 25.05 -6.97 -4.28
N ASP A 725 26.07 -6.12 -4.33
CA ASP A 725 26.21 -5.04 -5.30
C ASP A 725 26.90 -5.63 -6.54
N PHE A 726 26.19 -5.75 -7.66
CA PHE A 726 26.74 -6.13 -8.96
C PHE A 726 27.07 -4.87 -9.76
N GLU A 727 28.34 -4.72 -10.12
CA GLU A 727 28.80 -3.71 -11.07
C GLU A 727 29.23 -4.42 -12.37
N ILE A 728 28.53 -4.13 -13.44
CA ILE A 728 28.75 -4.77 -14.73
C ILE A 728 29.19 -3.70 -15.72
N THR A 729 30.38 -3.90 -16.28
CA THR A 729 30.92 -3.04 -17.34
C THR A 729 31.26 -3.87 -18.57
N MET A 730 31.13 -3.27 -19.71
CA MET A 730 31.42 -3.91 -20.99
C MET A 730 32.47 -3.12 -21.71
N SER A 731 33.51 -3.80 -22.21
CA SER A 731 34.57 -3.19 -22.97
C SER A 731 34.54 -3.65 -24.44
N GLY A 732 35.00 -2.80 -25.33
CA GLY A 732 34.96 -2.98 -26.78
C GLY A 732 35.75 -4.18 -27.34
N GLU A 733 36.28 -5.08 -26.51
CA GLU A 733 36.97 -6.30 -26.91
C GLU A 733 36.15 -7.58 -26.62
N ASN A 734 34.81 -7.49 -26.66
CA ASN A 734 33.92 -8.59 -26.33
C ASN A 734 34.11 -9.11 -24.87
N GLN A 735 34.44 -8.21 -23.94
CA GLN A 735 34.66 -8.56 -22.54
C GLN A 735 33.57 -7.94 -21.64
N ILE A 736 32.98 -8.77 -20.79
CA ILE A 736 32.04 -8.37 -19.74
C ILE A 736 32.75 -8.55 -18.40
N HIS A 737 32.90 -7.46 -17.67
CA HIS A 737 33.45 -7.46 -16.32
C HIS A 737 32.33 -7.38 -15.31
N ILE A 738 32.22 -8.34 -14.42
CA ILE A 738 31.26 -8.38 -13.33
C ILE A 738 32.05 -8.28 -12.02
N ASN A 739 31.89 -7.19 -11.30
CA ASN A 739 32.41 -7.03 -9.95
C ASN A 739 31.24 -7.27 -8.96
N VAL A 740 31.48 -8.13 -7.98
CA VAL A 740 30.49 -8.47 -6.95
C VAL A 740 31.05 -8.08 -5.59
N ASN A 741 30.39 -7.16 -4.92
CA ASN A 741 30.67 -6.78 -3.54
C ASN A 741 29.50 -7.22 -2.63
N LYS A 742 29.81 -7.86 -1.51
CA LYS A 742 28.81 -8.43 -0.61
C LYS A 742 28.87 -7.82 0.77
N LYS A 743 27.72 -7.52 1.34
CA LYS A 743 27.52 -7.08 2.73
C LYS A 743 26.54 -8.02 3.44
N GLY A 744 26.63 -8.06 4.77
CA GLY A 744 25.80 -8.92 5.61
C GLY A 744 26.40 -10.29 5.87
N SER A 745 25.77 -11.04 6.77
CA SER A 745 26.31 -12.31 7.30
C SER A 745 25.51 -13.56 6.90
N TYR A 746 24.39 -13.38 6.19
CA TYR A 746 23.57 -14.50 5.71
C TYR A 746 24.29 -15.32 4.65
N LYS A 747 24.19 -16.65 4.78
CA LYS A 747 24.74 -17.60 3.79
C LYS A 747 23.55 -18.22 3.05
N PRO A 748 23.23 -17.76 1.84
CA PRO A 748 22.10 -18.30 1.09
C PRO A 748 22.35 -19.77 0.71
N ASP A 749 21.27 -20.49 0.43
CA ASP A 749 21.33 -21.88 -0.02
C ASP A 749 21.79 -21.99 -1.48
N TRP A 750 21.52 -20.96 -2.31
CA TRP A 750 22.02 -20.91 -3.67
C TRP A 750 23.54 -20.74 -3.70
N ARG A 751 24.19 -21.54 -4.55
CA ARG A 751 25.64 -21.56 -4.74
C ARG A 751 26.03 -21.19 -6.15
N GLU A 752 25.08 -21.27 -7.07
CA GLU A 752 25.30 -21.06 -8.49
C GLU A 752 24.64 -19.76 -8.92
N ILE A 753 25.32 -19.03 -9.80
CA ILE A 753 24.74 -17.89 -10.54
C ILE A 753 24.79 -18.25 -12.01
N GLU A 754 23.65 -18.32 -12.65
CA GLU A 754 23.54 -18.41 -14.10
C GLU A 754 23.49 -16.98 -14.66
N ILE A 755 24.33 -16.69 -15.65
CA ILE A 755 24.33 -15.42 -16.35
C ILE A 755 23.64 -15.59 -17.68
N ALA A 756 22.61 -14.80 -17.95
CA ALA A 756 21.97 -14.68 -19.26
C ALA A 756 22.19 -13.26 -19.80
N ILE A 757 22.64 -13.14 -21.03
CA ILE A 757 22.92 -11.85 -21.66
C ILE A 757 21.96 -11.66 -22.81
N HIS A 758 21.27 -10.52 -22.81
CA HIS A 758 20.26 -10.13 -23.80
C HIS A 758 20.77 -8.97 -24.66
N GLY A 759 20.27 -8.88 -25.89
CA GLY A 759 20.57 -7.76 -26.80
C GLY A 759 21.90 -7.85 -27.53
N ILE A 760 22.56 -9.03 -27.52
CA ILE A 760 23.82 -9.25 -28.24
C ILE A 760 23.79 -10.51 -29.08
N SER A 761 24.48 -10.50 -30.27
CA SER A 761 24.57 -11.63 -31.20
C SER A 761 25.91 -12.40 -31.16
N GLU A 762 26.93 -11.85 -30.49
CA GLU A 762 28.30 -12.37 -30.52
C GLU A 762 28.72 -13.10 -29.23
N LYS A 763 29.84 -13.86 -29.30
CA LYS A 763 30.41 -14.56 -28.15
C LYS A 763 31.26 -13.60 -27.32
N TRP A 764 30.96 -13.52 -26.02
CA TRP A 764 31.64 -12.66 -25.04
C TRP A 764 32.51 -13.47 -24.08
N ASN A 765 33.62 -12.86 -23.63
CA ASN A 765 34.46 -13.34 -22.54
C ASN A 765 34.01 -12.68 -21.24
N ILE A 766 33.66 -13.49 -20.23
CA ILE A 766 33.20 -12.99 -18.94
C ILE A 766 34.35 -13.02 -17.95
N LEU A 767 34.60 -11.89 -17.30
CA LEU A 767 35.57 -11.72 -16.22
C LEU A 767 34.83 -11.40 -14.91
N ILE A 768 35.00 -12.26 -13.89
CA ILE A 768 34.35 -12.04 -12.58
C ILE A 768 35.45 -11.66 -11.59
N ASN A 769 35.31 -10.51 -10.93
CA ASN A 769 36.33 -9.96 -10.02
C ASN A 769 37.74 -9.98 -10.63
N ARG A 770 37.85 -9.59 -11.91
CA ARG A 770 39.08 -9.57 -12.72
C ARG A 770 39.75 -10.94 -13.00
N LYS A 771 39.05 -12.03 -12.69
CA LYS A 771 39.55 -13.37 -13.02
C LYS A 771 38.82 -13.87 -14.25
N PRO A 772 39.51 -14.39 -15.27
CA PRO A 772 38.89 -15.04 -16.42
C PRO A 772 38.10 -16.27 -15.93
N PHE A 773 36.88 -16.38 -16.38
CA PHE A 773 36.04 -17.51 -16.02
C PHE A 773 35.89 -18.45 -17.21
N LEU A 774 36.41 -19.67 -17.05
CA LEU A 774 36.18 -20.77 -17.98
C LEU A 774 34.80 -21.36 -17.70
N ALA A 775 33.81 -20.88 -18.44
CA ALA A 775 32.44 -21.30 -18.29
C ALA A 775 32.14 -22.66 -18.94
N GLU A 776 31.41 -23.53 -18.25
CA GLU A 776 30.67 -24.61 -18.92
C GLU A 776 29.53 -23.97 -19.73
N ARG A 777 29.68 -23.91 -21.05
CA ARG A 777 28.66 -23.32 -21.95
C ARG A 777 27.54 -24.33 -22.20
N LYS A 778 26.32 -24.02 -21.70
CA LYS A 778 25.12 -24.82 -22.04
C LYS A 778 24.39 -24.33 -23.30
N SER A 779 24.64 -23.09 -23.73
CA SER A 779 24.13 -22.50 -25.00
C SER A 779 24.95 -21.26 -25.37
N ASN A 780 24.72 -20.69 -26.53
CA ASN A 780 25.47 -19.54 -27.03
C ASN A 780 25.33 -18.23 -26.16
N GLN A 781 24.41 -18.19 -25.19
CA GLN A 781 24.09 -17.01 -24.41
C GLN A 781 24.03 -17.24 -22.88
N LYS A 782 24.22 -18.46 -22.36
CA LYS A 782 24.11 -18.78 -20.93
C LYS A 782 25.41 -19.35 -20.37
N VAL A 783 25.82 -18.82 -19.24
CA VAL A 783 27.04 -19.19 -18.52
C VAL A 783 26.72 -19.43 -17.05
N ILE A 784 27.21 -20.52 -16.44
CA ILE A 784 27.01 -20.82 -15.01
C ILE A 784 28.34 -20.68 -14.29
N PHE A 785 28.31 -20.05 -13.11
CA PHE A 785 29.45 -20.04 -12.22
C PHE A 785 29.05 -20.23 -10.76
N THR A 786 29.98 -20.68 -9.94
CA THR A 786 29.85 -20.87 -8.50
C THR A 786 30.52 -19.71 -7.77
N LEU A 787 29.85 -19.11 -6.80
CA LEU A 787 30.35 -18.01 -5.97
C LEU A 787 31.27 -18.50 -4.85
#